data_c330b6261d79c04ffedd977d71db007e
#
_entry.id   c330b6261d79c04ffedd977d71db007e
#
_cell.length_a   1.000
_cell.length_b   1.000
_cell.length_c   1.000
_cell.angle_alpha   90.00
_cell.angle_beta   90.00
_cell.angle_gamma   90.00
#
_symmetry.space_group_name_H-M   'P 1'
#
loop_
_entity.id
_entity.type
_entity.pdbx_description
1 polymer ?
#
loop_
_entity_poly.entity_id
_entity_poly.type
_entity_poly.pdbx_seq_one_letter_code
_entity_poly.pdbx_strand_id
1 'polypeptide(L)'
;MSFGRRYILLFITFSIVSISAIAQRNTGMISGKVLSLDGEAIDYATVFLKGTSYSCSTNEKGLYHINAPEGNYTIIFSSVGFEKREMPVTLKSGERSKLNVKLKPSTQLAEVIFVGNQLSKVRNSAFNATAVNTQELVNTTKTLSEALAKAPGMKIRESGGVGSDMAVTMDGFSGKHVKVFIDGVPQEGAGSSFSLNNIPVNFADRIEVYRGVVPVGFGADAIGGVINIVTPRRQRRWFVDASYSYGSFNTHKSYVNFGQTLRNGFKYEINAFQNYSDNNYWVDSPVEDFATGAINRKKPEHVRRFNDTYHNEAVIAKLGFVNKPWADRLLFGFNYSRMYKEIQTGVRQEIVYGQKHRHGYSLMPSLEYGKRNLFTKGLDVSLNANYNRNNTTNVDTASVKYNWRGETDRLNSPGEQSYQLSKAINNNWSAAFTVNYRLGENHVFTINDVFNAFNRSNEDLLTTPPSRDEFSKVTSKNIAGVSYRYMPNTKLNFSVFGKQYHQYVSGPMATSAAQDVYELTSRSIDYFGYGAAGTWFMPLGFQFKASYEKAYRLPTIEEMFGDEDLEVGDMSLRPEASHNVNLNLSYNATFGSNIVYVEAGFIYRDTRDYIQRNILALSGGKSAATYVNYGKVDTKGVSISARYSFSKWLSLGGNFTQMNVRDNMPTAQGSTAPNLSYKERMPNLPYMFADSDVNFYWHGLGRKSNVLTVTYDNQYTHKFCYYTANIGSNNSDYVVPDQFAHNLTVSYGIKNGRYNLSFECRNFTNARLYDNFSLQKAGRAFYGKVRIYFGN
;
A
#
# COMPACT_ATOMS: atom_id res chain seq x y z
N MET A 1 46.69 -23.71 -13.78
CA MET A 1 45.28 -23.21 -13.77
C MET A 1 45.10 -22.12 -14.84
N SER A 2 45.39 -22.35 -16.10
CA SER A 2 45.27 -21.33 -17.17
C SER A 2 44.61 -21.85 -18.46
N PHE A 3 44.11 -23.10 -18.50
CA PHE A 3 43.50 -23.70 -19.69
C PHE A 3 41.92 -23.55 -19.73
N GLY A 4 41.24 -23.27 -18.62
CA GLY A 4 39.78 -23.20 -18.57
C GLY A 4 39.17 -21.88 -19.04
N ARG A 5 39.88 -20.75 -19.01
CA ARG A 5 39.35 -19.45 -19.37
C ARG A 5 39.21 -19.17 -20.88
N ARG A 6 39.97 -19.87 -21.73
CA ARG A 6 39.93 -19.66 -23.21
C ARG A 6 38.75 -20.35 -23.89
N TYR A 7 38.24 -21.43 -23.33
CA TYR A 7 37.10 -22.16 -23.91
C TYR A 7 35.74 -21.52 -23.52
N ILE A 8 35.63 -20.89 -22.36
CA ILE A 8 34.41 -20.20 -21.99
C ILE A 8 34.19 -18.92 -22.83
N LEU A 9 35.28 -18.20 -23.18
CA LEU A 9 35.16 -17.04 -24.08
C LEU A 9 34.82 -17.45 -25.53
N LEU A 10 35.32 -18.58 -26.00
CA LEU A 10 34.99 -19.08 -27.34
C LEU A 10 33.55 -19.61 -27.43
N PHE A 11 33.01 -20.20 -26.37
CA PHE A 11 31.63 -20.66 -26.33
C PHE A 11 30.63 -19.49 -26.29
N ILE A 12 30.95 -18.42 -25.59
CA ILE A 12 30.14 -17.19 -25.55
C ILE A 12 30.21 -16.45 -26.89
N THR A 13 31.35 -16.41 -27.59
CA THR A 13 31.46 -15.75 -28.89
C THR A 13 30.81 -16.59 -30.02
N PHE A 14 30.80 -17.93 -29.93
CA PHE A 14 30.10 -18.76 -30.92
C PHE A 14 28.57 -18.76 -30.72
N SER A 15 28.08 -18.60 -29.49
CA SER A 15 26.65 -18.43 -29.20
C SER A 15 26.07 -17.08 -29.64
N ILE A 16 26.91 -16.05 -29.76
CA ILE A 16 26.48 -14.70 -30.20
C ILE A 16 26.38 -14.61 -31.72
N VAL A 17 27.14 -15.42 -32.46
CA VAL A 17 27.13 -15.38 -33.94
C VAL A 17 25.99 -16.19 -34.53
N SER A 18 25.39 -17.12 -33.79
CA SER A 18 24.30 -17.98 -34.27
C SER A 18 22.89 -17.38 -34.21
N ILE A 19 22.73 -16.14 -33.73
CA ILE A 19 21.42 -15.49 -33.57
C ILE A 19 21.07 -14.54 -34.74
N SER A 20 21.86 -14.48 -35.76
CA SER A 20 21.66 -13.52 -36.87
C SER A 20 20.73 -14.01 -38.00
N ALA A 21 19.98 -15.08 -37.81
CA ALA A 21 18.99 -15.54 -38.80
C ALA A 21 17.56 -15.40 -38.24
N ILE A 22 17.16 -14.18 -37.81
CA ILE A 22 15.75 -13.87 -37.60
C ILE A 22 15.15 -13.46 -38.95
N ALA A 23 14.25 -14.28 -39.45
CA ALA A 23 13.47 -14.02 -40.62
C ALA A 23 12.89 -12.60 -40.59
N GLN A 24 13.22 -11.79 -41.57
CA GLN A 24 12.63 -10.50 -41.83
C GLN A 24 11.10 -10.70 -41.96
N ARG A 25 10.33 -10.50 -40.89
CA ARG A 25 8.86 -10.51 -41.02
C ARG A 25 8.48 -9.33 -41.89
N ASN A 26 7.87 -9.59 -43.02
CA ASN A 26 7.28 -8.58 -43.86
C ASN A 26 6.27 -7.76 -43.06
N THR A 27 6.60 -6.53 -42.72
CA THR A 27 5.73 -5.60 -41.97
C THR A 27 5.15 -4.55 -42.89
N GLY A 28 3.90 -4.23 -42.67
CA GLY A 28 3.28 -3.03 -43.21
C GLY A 28 3.24 -1.90 -42.17
N MET A 29 2.98 -0.69 -42.60
CA MET A 29 2.86 0.49 -41.73
C MET A 29 1.49 1.13 -41.85
N ILE A 30 0.83 1.36 -40.73
CA ILE A 30 -0.37 2.18 -40.61
C ILE A 30 0.05 3.54 -40.06
N SER A 31 -0.31 4.60 -40.74
CA SER A 31 -0.02 5.97 -40.28
C SER A 31 -1.25 6.87 -40.47
N GLY A 32 -1.32 7.98 -39.77
CA GLY A 32 -2.43 8.91 -39.97
C GLY A 32 -2.49 9.98 -38.87
N LYS A 33 -3.63 10.64 -38.82
CA LYS A 33 -3.88 11.75 -37.90
C LYS A 33 -5.14 11.49 -37.09
N VAL A 34 -5.03 11.71 -35.77
CA VAL A 34 -6.19 11.69 -34.86
C VAL A 34 -6.58 13.14 -34.55
N LEU A 35 -7.84 13.48 -34.82
CA LEU A 35 -8.39 14.82 -34.69
C LEU A 35 -9.64 14.80 -33.81
N SER A 36 -10.01 15.94 -33.22
CA SER A 36 -11.34 16.17 -32.63
C SER A 36 -12.39 16.36 -33.75
N LEU A 37 -13.66 16.40 -33.41
CA LEU A 37 -14.70 16.74 -34.38
C LEU A 37 -14.51 18.15 -34.96
N ASP A 38 -13.96 19.07 -34.17
CA ASP A 38 -13.67 20.45 -34.54
C ASP A 38 -12.40 20.59 -35.38
N GLY A 39 -11.69 19.48 -35.66
CA GLY A 39 -10.51 19.44 -36.51
C GLY A 39 -9.18 19.73 -35.78
N GLU A 40 -9.22 19.91 -34.47
CA GLU A 40 -8.00 20.08 -33.66
C GLU A 40 -7.24 18.75 -33.53
N ALA A 41 -5.89 18.82 -33.52
CA ALA A 41 -5.06 17.64 -33.35
C ALA A 41 -5.18 17.09 -31.91
N ILE A 42 -5.42 15.80 -31.78
CA ILE A 42 -5.43 15.14 -30.50
C ILE A 42 -4.04 14.53 -30.28
N ASP A 43 -3.28 15.14 -29.39
CA ASP A 43 -1.97 14.67 -28.97
C ASP A 43 -2.08 13.53 -27.94
N TYR A 44 -1.06 12.69 -27.88
CA TYR A 44 -0.95 11.56 -26.96
C TYR A 44 -2.16 10.60 -26.95
N ALA A 45 -2.97 10.59 -28.00
CA ALA A 45 -3.97 9.56 -28.19
C ALA A 45 -3.27 8.19 -28.34
N THR A 46 -3.72 7.22 -27.60
CA THR A 46 -3.23 5.85 -27.68
C THR A 46 -3.86 5.18 -28.90
N VAL A 47 -3.02 4.65 -29.78
CA VAL A 47 -3.42 3.91 -30.98
C VAL A 47 -2.84 2.50 -30.87
N PHE A 48 -3.68 1.46 -30.95
CA PHE A 48 -3.20 0.07 -30.81
C PHE A 48 -4.05 -0.91 -31.63
N LEU A 49 -3.43 -2.03 -32.01
CA LEU A 49 -4.12 -3.12 -32.68
C LEU A 49 -4.67 -4.10 -31.64
N LYS A 50 -5.98 -4.33 -31.67
CA LYS A 50 -6.72 -5.15 -30.71
C LYS A 50 -6.16 -6.58 -30.65
N GLY A 51 -5.87 -7.05 -29.43
CA GLY A 51 -5.34 -8.40 -29.21
C GLY A 51 -3.85 -8.57 -29.52
N THR A 52 -3.13 -7.47 -29.81
CA THR A 52 -1.69 -7.50 -30.11
C THR A 52 -0.89 -6.57 -29.19
N SER A 53 0.44 -6.65 -29.27
CA SER A 53 1.34 -5.70 -28.59
C SER A 53 1.66 -4.44 -29.40
N TYR A 54 1.13 -4.31 -30.63
CA TYR A 54 1.43 -3.18 -31.50
C TYR A 54 0.62 -1.95 -31.07
N SER A 55 1.32 -0.95 -30.56
CA SER A 55 0.73 0.30 -30.11
C SER A 55 1.68 1.48 -30.28
N CYS A 56 1.12 2.68 -30.41
CA CYS A 56 1.85 3.94 -30.38
C CYS A 56 0.97 5.04 -29.76
N SER A 57 1.54 6.21 -29.53
CA SER A 57 0.80 7.42 -29.16
C SER A 57 0.94 8.44 -30.27
N THR A 58 -0.08 9.28 -30.45
CA THR A 58 0.01 10.43 -31.36
C THR A 58 0.98 11.48 -30.82
N ASN A 59 1.65 12.17 -31.72
CA ASN A 59 2.48 13.33 -31.38
C ASN A 59 1.62 14.62 -31.22
N GLU A 60 2.25 15.76 -30.96
CA GLU A 60 1.61 17.07 -30.78
C GLU A 60 0.75 17.52 -31.98
N LYS A 61 1.02 17.00 -33.17
CA LYS A 61 0.26 17.27 -34.42
C LYS A 61 -0.83 16.22 -34.65
N GLY A 62 -1.06 15.32 -33.66
CA GLY A 62 -2.02 14.22 -33.76
C GLY A 62 -1.56 13.09 -34.68
N LEU A 63 -0.29 13.09 -35.14
CA LEU A 63 0.21 12.08 -36.07
C LEU A 63 0.65 10.80 -35.31
N TYR A 64 0.35 9.64 -35.89
CA TYR A 64 0.72 8.33 -35.38
C TYR A 64 1.27 7.43 -36.49
N HIS A 65 2.04 6.42 -36.13
CA HIS A 65 2.44 5.31 -37.01
C HIS A 65 2.61 4.04 -36.21
N ILE A 66 2.14 2.91 -36.75
CA ILE A 66 2.26 1.57 -36.20
C ILE A 66 2.82 0.66 -37.29
N ASN A 67 3.87 -0.07 -37.00
CA ASN A 67 4.38 -1.14 -37.82
C ASN A 67 3.90 -2.49 -37.26
N ALA A 68 3.27 -3.30 -38.09
CA ALA A 68 2.79 -4.65 -37.74
C ALA A 68 2.95 -5.63 -38.88
N PRO A 69 3.01 -6.94 -38.65
CA PRO A 69 2.96 -7.94 -39.71
C PRO A 69 1.70 -7.82 -40.57
N GLU A 70 1.71 -8.39 -41.75
CA GLU A 70 0.49 -8.48 -42.57
C GLU A 70 -0.62 -9.25 -41.82
N GLY A 71 -1.86 -8.79 -41.97
CA GLY A 71 -3.00 -9.38 -41.30
C GLY A 71 -4.22 -8.47 -41.27
N ASN A 72 -5.32 -9.03 -40.83
CA ASN A 72 -6.55 -8.28 -40.54
C ASN A 72 -6.59 -7.91 -39.07
N TYR A 73 -6.71 -6.63 -38.77
CA TYR A 73 -6.67 -6.09 -37.44
C TYR A 73 -7.88 -5.19 -37.15
N THR A 74 -8.21 -5.03 -35.89
CA THR A 74 -9.06 -3.92 -35.44
C THR A 74 -8.14 -2.90 -34.76
N ILE A 75 -7.98 -1.75 -35.37
CA ILE A 75 -7.24 -0.63 -34.79
C ILE A 75 -8.13 0.17 -33.86
N ILE A 76 -7.62 0.50 -32.72
CA ILE A 76 -8.32 1.21 -31.65
C ILE A 76 -7.64 2.53 -31.39
N PHE A 77 -8.46 3.60 -31.39
CA PHE A 77 -8.06 4.95 -31.06
C PHE A 77 -8.71 5.34 -29.74
N SER A 78 -7.92 5.75 -28.78
CA SER A 78 -8.38 6.16 -27.43
C SER A 78 -7.60 7.37 -26.95
N SER A 79 -8.30 8.39 -26.53
CA SER A 79 -7.74 9.59 -25.90
C SER A 79 -8.62 10.04 -24.75
N VAL A 80 -8.01 10.68 -23.76
CA VAL A 80 -8.72 11.24 -22.61
C VAL A 80 -9.66 12.37 -23.08
N GLY A 81 -10.93 12.27 -22.70
CA GLY A 81 -11.94 13.24 -23.14
C GLY A 81 -12.67 12.89 -24.44
N PHE A 82 -12.34 11.76 -25.06
CA PHE A 82 -12.92 11.34 -26.33
C PHE A 82 -13.50 9.92 -26.26
N GLU A 83 -14.55 9.66 -27.06
CA GLU A 83 -15.11 8.33 -27.24
C GLU A 83 -14.08 7.43 -27.97
N LYS A 84 -13.90 6.23 -27.45
CA LYS A 84 -13.06 5.20 -28.08
C LYS A 84 -13.64 4.85 -29.46
N ARG A 85 -12.79 4.80 -30.49
CA ARG A 85 -13.18 4.42 -31.84
C ARG A 85 -12.44 3.16 -32.28
N GLU A 86 -13.16 2.17 -32.72
CA GLU A 86 -12.63 0.92 -33.28
C GLU A 86 -12.89 0.89 -34.78
N MET A 87 -11.89 0.51 -35.59
CA MET A 87 -12.01 0.40 -37.04
C MET A 87 -11.30 -0.85 -37.55
N PRO A 88 -11.88 -1.61 -38.46
CA PRO A 88 -11.18 -2.69 -39.12
C PRO A 88 -10.08 -2.13 -40.05
N VAL A 89 -8.94 -2.77 -40.11
CA VAL A 89 -7.83 -2.43 -41.00
C VAL A 89 -7.14 -3.72 -41.49
N THR A 90 -6.93 -3.82 -42.78
CA THR A 90 -6.13 -4.88 -43.39
C THR A 90 -4.77 -4.32 -43.76
N LEU A 91 -3.72 -4.96 -43.34
CA LEU A 91 -2.33 -4.57 -43.59
C LEU A 91 -1.63 -5.64 -44.45
N LYS A 92 -1.12 -5.21 -45.60
CA LYS A 92 -0.32 -6.07 -46.45
C LYS A 92 1.17 -5.80 -46.26
N SER A 93 1.99 -6.78 -46.58
CA SER A 93 3.44 -6.65 -46.50
C SER A 93 3.97 -5.47 -47.34
N GLY A 94 4.78 -4.59 -46.75
CA GLY A 94 5.34 -3.43 -47.43
C GLY A 94 4.35 -2.26 -47.65
N GLU A 95 3.07 -2.44 -47.33
CA GLU A 95 2.04 -1.41 -47.55
C GLU A 95 2.15 -0.29 -46.51
N ARG A 96 1.97 0.98 -46.95
CA ARG A 96 1.81 2.15 -46.13
C ARG A 96 0.38 2.62 -46.14
N SER A 97 -0.44 2.11 -45.23
CA SER A 97 -1.85 2.50 -45.11
C SER A 97 -1.99 3.83 -44.35
N LYS A 98 -2.78 4.76 -44.91
CA LYS A 98 -3.05 6.06 -44.25
C LYS A 98 -4.48 6.08 -43.73
N LEU A 99 -4.63 6.20 -42.40
CA LEU A 99 -5.93 6.20 -41.72
C LEU A 99 -6.07 7.41 -40.79
N ASN A 100 -6.83 8.40 -41.21
CA ASN A 100 -7.15 9.56 -40.39
C ASN A 100 -8.45 9.32 -39.65
N VAL A 101 -8.50 9.70 -38.36
CA VAL A 101 -9.64 9.45 -37.51
C VAL A 101 -10.07 10.72 -36.78
N LYS A 102 -11.37 10.95 -36.71
CA LYS A 102 -11.97 11.97 -35.83
C LYS A 102 -12.61 11.27 -34.65
N LEU A 103 -12.25 11.69 -33.41
CA LEU A 103 -12.85 11.23 -32.18
C LEU A 103 -13.91 12.23 -31.70
N LYS A 104 -15.01 11.69 -31.24
CA LYS A 104 -16.07 12.51 -30.60
C LYS A 104 -15.65 12.83 -29.16
N PRO A 105 -15.86 14.06 -28.68
CA PRO A 105 -15.72 14.34 -27.25
C PRO A 105 -16.62 13.40 -26.46
N SER A 106 -16.06 12.71 -25.45
CA SER A 106 -16.83 11.88 -24.57
C SER A 106 -17.50 12.77 -23.53
N THR A 107 -18.81 12.65 -23.41
CA THR A 107 -19.55 13.22 -22.27
C THR A 107 -19.34 12.40 -20.99
N GLN A 108 -18.53 11.33 -21.05
CA GLN A 108 -18.16 10.48 -19.94
C GLN A 108 -16.67 10.60 -19.66
N LEU A 109 -16.35 10.69 -18.37
CA LEU A 109 -15.03 10.63 -17.77
C LEU A 109 -14.09 9.65 -18.50
N ALA A 110 -13.32 10.15 -19.44
CA ALA A 110 -12.33 9.35 -20.20
C ALA A 110 -11.23 8.76 -19.30
N GLU A 111 -11.05 9.31 -18.13
CA GLU A 111 -10.17 8.79 -17.06
C GLU A 111 -10.59 7.38 -16.64
N VAL A 112 -11.89 7.06 -16.63
CA VAL A 112 -12.41 5.74 -16.23
C VAL A 112 -11.98 4.62 -17.20
N ILE A 113 -11.88 4.87 -18.50
CA ILE A 113 -11.50 3.85 -19.50
C ILE A 113 -10.01 3.54 -19.45
N PHE A 114 -9.15 4.55 -19.28
CA PHE A 114 -7.71 4.35 -19.18
C PHE A 114 -7.34 3.59 -17.90
N VAL A 115 -7.93 3.97 -16.78
CA VAL A 115 -7.77 3.27 -15.49
C VAL A 115 -8.32 1.85 -15.61
N GLY A 116 -9.45 1.61 -16.25
CA GLY A 116 -10.00 0.27 -16.48
C GLY A 116 -9.02 -0.70 -17.16
N ASN A 117 -8.28 -0.24 -18.16
CA ASN A 117 -7.25 -1.05 -18.83
C ASN A 117 -6.05 -1.38 -17.93
N GLN A 118 -5.62 -0.47 -17.07
CA GLN A 118 -4.54 -0.72 -16.11
C GLN A 118 -4.99 -1.67 -14.99
N LEU A 119 -6.20 -1.50 -14.48
CA LEU A 119 -6.81 -2.41 -13.49
C LEU A 119 -6.94 -3.83 -14.06
N SER A 120 -7.34 -3.96 -15.33
CA SER A 120 -7.42 -5.25 -16.02
C SER A 120 -6.05 -5.93 -16.14
N LYS A 121 -4.97 -5.18 -16.41
CA LYS A 121 -3.62 -5.75 -16.46
C LYS A 121 -3.18 -6.38 -15.14
N VAL A 122 -3.49 -5.72 -14.02
CA VAL A 122 -3.19 -6.26 -12.69
C VAL A 122 -4.00 -7.54 -12.43
N ARG A 123 -5.31 -7.50 -12.72
CA ARG A 123 -6.19 -8.66 -12.57
C ARG A 123 -5.80 -9.83 -13.46
N ASN A 124 -5.22 -9.58 -14.65
CA ASN A 124 -4.80 -10.61 -15.59
C ASN A 124 -3.37 -11.12 -15.34
N SER A 125 -2.71 -10.68 -14.27
CA SER A 125 -1.40 -11.21 -13.87
C SER A 125 -1.49 -12.69 -13.46
N ALA A 126 -0.36 -13.40 -13.45
CA ALA A 126 -0.29 -14.78 -12.97
C ALA A 126 -0.56 -14.88 -11.44
N PHE A 127 -0.40 -13.80 -10.73
CA PHE A 127 -0.51 -13.71 -9.27
C PHE A 127 -1.93 -13.35 -8.82
N ASN A 128 -2.25 -13.66 -7.56
CA ASN A 128 -3.49 -13.21 -6.94
C ASN A 128 -3.39 -11.71 -6.61
N ALA A 129 -3.79 -10.90 -7.57
CA ALA A 129 -3.67 -9.46 -7.49
C ALA A 129 -5.02 -8.76 -7.74
N THR A 130 -5.31 -7.77 -6.91
CA THR A 130 -6.48 -6.88 -7.01
C THR A 130 -6.01 -5.45 -7.16
N ALA A 131 -6.70 -4.64 -7.94
CA ALA A 131 -6.43 -3.22 -8.06
C ALA A 131 -7.63 -2.40 -7.62
N VAL A 132 -7.43 -1.48 -6.66
CA VAL A 132 -8.42 -0.52 -6.20
C VAL A 132 -8.29 0.75 -7.02
N ASN A 133 -9.39 1.17 -7.62
CA ASN A 133 -9.48 2.42 -8.37
C ASN A 133 -9.65 3.60 -7.40
N THR A 134 -8.63 4.42 -7.25
CA THR A 134 -8.70 5.59 -6.37
C THR A 134 -9.47 6.75 -6.99
N GLN A 135 -9.61 6.78 -8.32
CA GLN A 135 -10.28 7.88 -9.03
C GLN A 135 -11.77 8.02 -8.66
N GLU A 136 -12.40 6.94 -8.24
CA GLU A 136 -13.79 6.97 -7.74
C GLU A 136 -13.92 7.71 -6.39
N LEU A 137 -12.81 7.85 -5.66
CA LEU A 137 -12.77 8.42 -4.32
C LEU A 137 -12.14 9.82 -4.23
N VAL A 138 -11.58 10.36 -5.33
CA VAL A 138 -10.84 11.64 -5.31
C VAL A 138 -11.68 12.84 -4.83
N ASN A 139 -13.00 12.76 -4.96
CA ASN A 139 -13.91 13.78 -4.50
C ASN A 139 -14.33 13.62 -3.03
N THR A 140 -13.89 12.56 -2.36
CA THR A 140 -14.15 12.31 -0.93
C THR A 140 -12.99 12.78 -0.06
N THR A 141 -13.18 12.80 1.27
CA THR A 141 -12.13 13.12 2.24
C THR A 141 -11.29 11.89 2.64
N LYS A 142 -11.52 10.75 1.96
CA LYS A 142 -10.87 9.47 2.26
C LYS A 142 -9.37 9.52 1.99
N THR A 143 -8.64 8.71 2.76
CA THR A 143 -7.19 8.50 2.66
C THR A 143 -6.87 7.23 1.86
N LEU A 144 -5.60 6.98 1.60
CA LEU A 144 -5.18 5.74 0.93
C LEU A 144 -5.50 4.49 1.78
N SER A 145 -5.44 4.58 3.10
CA SER A 145 -5.81 3.47 4.00
C SER A 145 -7.30 3.12 3.87
N GLU A 146 -8.18 4.11 3.82
CA GLU A 146 -9.62 3.91 3.65
C GLU A 146 -9.97 3.37 2.25
N ALA A 147 -9.22 3.77 1.22
CA ALA A 147 -9.35 3.21 -0.12
C ALA A 147 -8.89 1.74 -0.15
N LEU A 148 -7.78 1.42 0.52
CA LEU A 148 -7.22 0.08 0.62
C LEU A 148 -8.17 -0.89 1.33
N ALA A 149 -8.93 -0.43 2.33
CA ALA A 149 -9.92 -1.23 3.04
C ALA A 149 -11.03 -1.80 2.12
N LYS A 150 -11.20 -1.26 0.91
CA LYS A 150 -12.13 -1.78 -0.12
C LYS A 150 -11.58 -2.97 -0.93
N ALA A 151 -10.34 -3.40 -0.71
CA ALA A 151 -9.78 -4.57 -1.36
C ALA A 151 -10.17 -5.85 -0.59
N PRO A 152 -10.53 -6.96 -1.28
CA PRO A 152 -10.83 -8.23 -0.63
C PRO A 152 -9.68 -8.71 0.27
N GLY A 153 -10.00 -9.29 1.42
CA GLY A 153 -9.00 -9.80 2.38
C GLY A 153 -8.29 -8.73 3.20
N MET A 154 -8.63 -7.45 3.02
CA MET A 154 -7.98 -6.32 3.69
C MET A 154 -8.79 -5.82 4.88
N LYS A 155 -8.15 -5.61 6.01
CA LYS A 155 -8.70 -4.88 7.16
C LYS A 155 -7.70 -3.85 7.64
N ILE A 156 -8.13 -2.61 7.74
CA ILE A 156 -7.37 -1.51 8.32
C ILE A 156 -7.82 -1.32 9.76
N ARG A 157 -6.86 -1.21 10.67
CA ARG A 157 -7.09 -0.93 12.09
C ARG A 157 -6.37 0.37 12.46
N GLU A 158 -7.05 1.24 13.15
CA GLU A 158 -6.53 2.54 13.61
C GLU A 158 -6.78 2.71 15.11
N SER A 159 -5.82 3.27 15.83
CA SER A 159 -5.90 3.40 17.28
C SER A 159 -6.78 4.58 17.75
N GLY A 160 -7.20 5.45 16.83
CA GLY A 160 -7.93 6.67 17.21
C GLY A 160 -8.35 7.51 16.01
N GLY A 161 -8.19 8.83 16.11
CA GLY A 161 -8.51 9.81 15.09
C GLY A 161 -7.46 9.98 14.00
N VAL A 162 -7.47 11.14 13.37
CA VAL A 162 -6.50 11.49 12.31
C VAL A 162 -5.07 11.41 12.85
N GLY A 163 -4.16 10.76 12.11
CA GLY A 163 -2.76 10.59 12.51
C GLY A 163 -2.51 9.52 13.58
N SER A 164 -3.53 8.75 13.96
CA SER A 164 -3.34 7.62 14.88
C SER A 164 -2.54 6.50 14.24
N ASP A 165 -1.98 5.62 15.07
CA ASP A 165 -1.23 4.48 14.61
C ASP A 165 -2.14 3.51 13.84
N MET A 166 -1.62 3.00 12.73
CA MET A 166 -2.36 2.18 11.79
C MET A 166 -1.68 0.81 11.61
N ALA A 167 -2.50 -0.23 11.60
CA ALA A 167 -2.08 -1.57 11.22
C ALA A 167 -2.91 -2.07 10.02
N VAL A 168 -2.22 -2.64 9.04
CA VAL A 168 -2.84 -3.28 7.88
C VAL A 168 -2.89 -4.78 8.15
N THR A 169 -4.06 -5.39 7.97
CA THR A 169 -4.21 -6.85 7.97
C THR A 169 -4.59 -7.31 6.57
N MET A 170 -3.88 -8.28 6.05
CA MET A 170 -4.10 -8.88 4.74
C MET A 170 -4.17 -10.40 4.90
N ASP A 171 -5.32 -10.99 4.59
CA ASP A 171 -5.53 -12.43 4.63
C ASP A 171 -5.05 -13.09 5.94
N GLY A 172 -5.32 -12.44 7.10
CA GLY A 172 -4.94 -12.90 8.42
C GLY A 172 -3.52 -12.55 8.87
N PHE A 173 -2.68 -12.03 8.00
CA PHE A 173 -1.39 -11.44 8.36
C PHE A 173 -1.54 -9.95 8.65
N SER A 174 -0.92 -9.47 9.71
CA SER A 174 -1.02 -8.08 10.14
C SER A 174 0.34 -7.38 10.21
N GLY A 175 0.30 -6.06 10.07
CA GLY A 175 1.45 -5.17 10.29
C GLY A 175 2.65 -5.53 9.43
N LYS A 176 3.70 -6.05 10.07
CA LYS A 176 5.04 -6.26 9.49
C LYS A 176 5.12 -7.36 8.43
N HIS A 177 4.09 -8.21 8.32
CA HIS A 177 4.00 -9.26 7.29
C HIS A 177 3.59 -8.73 5.91
N VAL A 178 3.04 -7.51 5.86
CA VAL A 178 2.58 -6.85 4.63
C VAL A 178 3.51 -5.67 4.34
N LYS A 179 4.06 -5.64 3.13
CA LYS A 179 4.98 -4.56 2.72
C LYS A 179 4.27 -3.55 1.84
N VAL A 180 4.57 -2.27 2.08
CA VAL A 180 4.02 -1.15 1.32
C VAL A 180 5.07 -0.58 0.39
N PHE A 181 4.67 -0.33 -0.85
CA PHE A 181 5.49 0.27 -1.89
C PHE A 181 4.79 1.49 -2.49
N ILE A 182 5.56 2.45 -2.94
CA ILE A 182 5.09 3.55 -3.79
C ILE A 182 5.90 3.50 -5.08
N ASP A 183 5.20 3.31 -6.21
CA ASP A 183 5.81 3.13 -7.54
C ASP A 183 6.90 2.03 -7.57
N GLY A 184 6.73 0.97 -6.78
CA GLY A 184 7.68 -0.14 -6.68
C GLY A 184 8.87 0.10 -5.73
N VAL A 185 8.89 1.20 -4.97
CA VAL A 185 9.92 1.49 -3.96
C VAL A 185 9.39 1.14 -2.57
N PRO A 186 10.09 0.30 -1.79
CA PRO A 186 9.66 -0.05 -0.44
C PRO A 186 9.62 1.18 0.48
N GLN A 187 8.61 1.25 1.35
CA GLN A 187 8.39 2.34 2.31
C GLN A 187 8.87 2.00 3.72
N GLU A 188 9.72 1.00 3.90
CA GLU A 188 10.36 0.71 5.19
C GLU A 188 11.23 1.89 5.62
N GLY A 189 11.07 2.31 6.88
CA GLY A 189 11.84 3.44 7.42
C GLY A 189 11.41 4.84 6.94
N ALA A 190 10.29 4.96 6.23
CA ALA A 190 9.80 6.26 5.73
C ALA A 190 9.35 7.24 6.85
N GLY A 191 9.20 6.76 8.08
CA GLY A 191 8.72 7.53 9.22
C GLY A 191 7.21 7.66 9.27
N SER A 192 6.67 8.01 10.44
CA SER A 192 5.23 8.10 10.69
C SER A 192 4.54 9.27 9.99
N SER A 193 5.28 10.30 9.59
CA SER A 193 4.74 11.46 8.88
C SER A 193 4.20 11.13 7.50
N PHE A 194 4.63 10.02 6.89
CA PHE A 194 4.22 9.55 5.56
C PHE A 194 3.46 8.21 5.61
N SER A 195 2.57 8.05 6.59
CA SER A 195 1.74 6.86 6.75
C SER A 195 0.52 6.90 5.81
N LEU A 196 0.01 5.72 5.38
CA LEU A 196 -1.12 5.59 4.44
C LEU A 196 -2.42 6.29 4.90
N ASN A 197 -2.65 6.38 6.20
CA ASN A 197 -3.81 7.09 6.75
C ASN A 197 -3.65 8.62 6.76
N ASN A 198 -2.46 9.13 6.42
CA ASN A 198 -2.19 10.56 6.27
C ASN A 198 -2.18 11.02 4.82
N ILE A 199 -1.96 10.09 3.88
CA ILE A 199 -1.88 10.41 2.46
C ILE A 199 -3.29 10.46 1.86
N PRO A 200 -3.71 11.60 1.26
CA PRO A 200 -5.01 11.70 0.62
C PRO A 200 -5.12 10.78 -0.60
N VAL A 201 -6.30 10.26 -0.85
CA VAL A 201 -6.57 9.33 -1.96
C VAL A 201 -6.21 9.90 -3.34
N ASN A 202 -6.23 11.22 -3.49
CA ASN A 202 -5.85 11.93 -4.71
C ASN A 202 -4.36 11.75 -5.10
N PHE A 203 -3.51 11.31 -4.15
CA PHE A 203 -2.09 11.06 -4.39
C PHE A 203 -1.84 9.86 -5.32
N ALA A 204 -2.75 8.89 -5.34
CA ALA A 204 -2.62 7.67 -6.12
C ALA A 204 -3.55 7.64 -7.35
N ASP A 205 -3.13 6.97 -8.41
CA ASP A 205 -3.95 6.57 -9.54
C ASP A 205 -4.74 5.29 -9.22
N ARG A 206 -4.05 4.35 -8.57
CA ARG A 206 -4.61 3.08 -8.09
C ARG A 206 -3.76 2.51 -6.97
N ILE A 207 -4.33 1.56 -6.25
CA ILE A 207 -3.62 0.73 -5.28
C ILE A 207 -3.64 -0.70 -5.79
N GLU A 208 -2.48 -1.30 -5.98
CA GLU A 208 -2.32 -2.70 -6.37
C GLU A 208 -2.05 -3.53 -5.13
N VAL A 209 -2.83 -4.58 -4.91
CA VAL A 209 -2.73 -5.47 -3.76
C VAL A 209 -2.40 -6.86 -4.25
N TYR A 210 -1.22 -7.35 -3.93
CA TYR A 210 -0.74 -8.70 -4.24
C TYR A 210 -0.83 -9.54 -2.97
N ARG A 211 -1.75 -10.51 -2.95
CA ARG A 211 -2.06 -11.29 -1.75
C ARG A 211 -1.26 -12.58 -1.70
N GLY A 212 -0.50 -12.76 -0.63
CA GLY A 212 0.26 -13.95 -0.30
C GLY A 212 1.50 -14.15 -1.17
N VAL A 213 1.35 -14.60 -2.40
CA VAL A 213 2.48 -14.82 -3.32
C VAL A 213 2.79 -13.53 -4.10
N VAL A 214 4.04 -13.08 -4.00
CA VAL A 214 4.47 -11.76 -4.48
C VAL A 214 5.39 -11.87 -5.70
N PRO A 215 5.12 -11.10 -6.79
CA PRO A 215 6.02 -11.03 -7.94
C PRO A 215 7.45 -10.65 -7.54
N VAL A 216 8.43 -11.26 -8.19
CA VAL A 216 9.86 -10.98 -7.98
C VAL A 216 10.17 -9.49 -8.12
N GLY A 217 9.52 -8.79 -9.05
CA GLY A 217 9.76 -7.37 -9.32
C GLY A 217 9.57 -6.41 -8.14
N PHE A 218 9.04 -6.87 -6.99
CA PHE A 218 9.02 -6.09 -5.76
C PHE A 218 10.22 -6.37 -4.83
N GLY A 219 10.92 -7.50 -4.99
CA GLY A 219 12.04 -7.87 -4.11
C GLY A 219 11.65 -7.78 -2.62
N ALA A 220 10.48 -8.34 -2.27
CA ALA A 220 9.93 -8.19 -0.93
C ALA A 220 10.12 -9.44 -0.07
N ASP A 221 10.46 -9.21 1.19
CA ASP A 221 10.45 -10.18 2.30
C ASP A 221 9.05 -10.20 2.96
N ALA A 222 8.00 -10.40 2.16
CA ALA A 222 6.60 -10.35 2.59
C ALA A 222 5.96 -11.74 2.52
N ILE A 223 5.46 -12.25 3.64
CA ILE A 223 4.69 -13.50 3.68
C ILE A 223 3.18 -13.27 3.62
N GLY A 224 2.70 -12.09 4.00
CA GLY A 224 1.30 -11.68 3.87
C GLY A 224 0.96 -11.17 2.47
N GLY A 225 1.85 -10.40 1.88
CA GLY A 225 1.66 -9.80 0.55
C GLY A 225 2.24 -8.39 0.44
N VAL A 226 1.95 -7.76 -0.71
CA VAL A 226 2.46 -6.42 -1.04
C VAL A 226 1.33 -5.50 -1.46
N ILE A 227 1.39 -4.27 -0.98
CA ILE A 227 0.56 -3.14 -1.40
C ILE A 227 1.44 -2.18 -2.18
N ASN A 228 1.11 -1.92 -3.44
CA ASN A 228 1.83 -0.98 -4.28
C ASN A 228 0.92 0.20 -4.64
N ILE A 229 1.27 1.37 -4.15
CA ILE A 229 0.59 2.62 -4.48
C ILE A 229 1.20 3.15 -5.76
N VAL A 230 0.39 3.25 -6.80
CA VAL A 230 0.84 3.75 -8.09
C VAL A 230 0.41 5.20 -8.24
N THR A 231 1.40 6.10 -8.38
CA THR A 231 1.13 7.51 -8.57
C THR A 231 0.67 7.81 -10.00
N PRO A 232 -0.14 8.87 -10.22
CA PRO A 232 -0.60 9.23 -11.55
C PRO A 232 0.58 9.54 -12.48
N ARG A 233 0.66 8.84 -13.61
CA ARG A 233 1.68 9.08 -14.64
C ARG A 233 1.13 10.01 -15.72
N ARG A 234 0.60 11.17 -15.31
CA ARG A 234 0.02 12.14 -16.21
C ARG A 234 1.12 12.80 -17.06
N GLN A 235 0.98 12.73 -18.38
CA GLN A 235 1.86 13.43 -19.33
C GLN A 235 1.09 14.57 -20.00
N ARG A 236 0.38 15.36 -19.22
CA ARG A 236 -0.35 16.52 -19.71
C ARG A 236 0.58 17.73 -19.85
N ARG A 237 0.27 18.63 -20.79
CA ARG A 237 1.03 19.87 -20.94
C ARG A 237 1.09 20.64 -19.63
N TRP A 238 0.00 20.70 -18.89
CA TRP A 238 -0.07 21.17 -17.51
C TRP A 238 -1.36 20.67 -16.85
N PHE A 239 -1.35 20.57 -15.53
CA PHE A 239 -2.54 20.29 -14.73
C PHE A 239 -2.42 20.88 -13.33
N VAL A 240 -3.58 21.17 -12.73
CA VAL A 240 -3.74 21.52 -11.31
C VAL A 240 -4.89 20.69 -10.76
N ASP A 241 -4.66 20.04 -9.63
CA ASP A 241 -5.66 19.34 -8.81
C ASP A 241 -5.54 19.87 -7.40
N ALA A 242 -6.53 20.63 -6.94
CA ALA A 242 -6.49 21.22 -5.60
C ALA A 242 -7.79 20.93 -4.87
N SER A 243 -7.69 20.64 -3.57
CA SER A 243 -8.86 20.43 -2.73
C SER A 243 -8.61 20.87 -1.29
N TYR A 244 -9.69 21.29 -0.66
CA TYR A 244 -9.74 21.59 0.76
C TYR A 244 -10.97 20.95 1.37
N SER A 245 -10.83 20.39 2.57
CA SER A 245 -11.93 19.86 3.34
C SER A 245 -11.88 20.32 4.79
N TYR A 246 -13.06 20.49 5.34
CA TYR A 246 -13.28 20.84 6.74
C TYR A 246 -14.34 19.92 7.33
N GLY A 247 -14.20 19.57 8.60
CA GLY A 247 -15.16 18.68 9.26
C GLY A 247 -15.07 18.64 10.76
N SER A 248 -15.81 17.68 11.34
CA SER A 248 -15.88 17.47 12.78
C SER A 248 -14.49 17.35 13.41
N PHE A 249 -14.39 17.71 14.70
CA PHE A 249 -13.16 17.68 15.49
C PHE A 249 -12.09 18.66 14.96
N ASN A 250 -12.55 19.80 14.40
CA ASN A 250 -11.70 20.82 13.79
C ASN A 250 -10.73 20.20 12.76
N THR A 251 -11.24 19.26 11.92
CA THR A 251 -10.40 18.55 10.97
C THR A 251 -10.26 19.34 9.68
N HIS A 252 -9.02 19.66 9.28
CA HIS A 252 -8.66 20.33 8.06
C HIS A 252 -7.79 19.41 7.20
N LYS A 253 -8.11 19.26 5.92
CA LYS A 253 -7.25 18.55 4.95
C LYS A 253 -7.11 19.38 3.69
N SER A 254 -5.87 19.69 3.32
CA SER A 254 -5.53 20.41 2.10
C SER A 254 -4.75 19.51 1.17
N TYR A 255 -4.95 19.66 -0.13
CA TYR A 255 -4.21 18.93 -1.15
C TYR A 255 -4.04 19.79 -2.39
N VAL A 256 -2.82 19.82 -2.93
CA VAL A 256 -2.50 20.47 -4.20
C VAL A 256 -1.54 19.56 -4.98
N ASN A 257 -1.86 19.28 -6.22
CA ASN A 257 -0.94 18.67 -7.18
C ASN A 257 -0.92 19.51 -8.44
N PHE A 258 0.25 20.03 -8.76
CA PHE A 258 0.53 20.81 -9.97
C PHE A 258 1.63 20.14 -10.76
N GLY A 259 1.47 20.01 -12.06
CA GLY A 259 2.51 19.46 -12.92
C GLY A 259 2.45 20.02 -14.33
N GLN A 260 3.62 20.06 -14.96
CA GLN A 260 3.77 20.47 -16.33
C GLN A 260 4.82 19.61 -17.06
N THR A 261 4.53 19.28 -18.32
CA THR A 261 5.48 18.66 -19.23
C THR A 261 5.70 19.59 -20.40
N LEU A 262 6.93 20.08 -20.57
CA LEU A 262 7.30 20.98 -21.66
C LEU A 262 7.49 20.19 -22.97
N ARG A 263 7.46 20.89 -24.12
CA ARG A 263 7.64 20.27 -25.45
C ARG A 263 8.97 19.54 -25.61
N ASN A 264 10.02 20.00 -24.93
CA ASN A 264 11.33 19.35 -24.93
C ASN A 264 11.38 18.08 -24.04
N GLY A 265 10.26 17.66 -23.42
CA GLY A 265 10.19 16.52 -22.52
C GLY A 265 10.64 16.80 -21.10
N PHE A 266 11.02 18.02 -20.76
CA PHE A 266 11.26 18.39 -19.37
C PHE A 266 9.93 18.41 -18.61
N LYS A 267 9.89 17.70 -17.49
CA LYS A 267 8.73 17.56 -16.61
C LYS A 267 9.08 18.06 -15.22
N TYR A 268 8.16 18.77 -14.60
CA TYR A 268 8.17 19.04 -13.17
C TYR A 268 6.78 18.85 -12.59
N GLU A 269 6.73 18.41 -11.34
CA GLU A 269 5.49 18.12 -10.62
C GLU A 269 5.71 18.42 -9.14
N ILE A 270 4.73 19.06 -8.50
CA ILE A 270 4.71 19.37 -7.08
C ILE A 270 3.39 18.84 -6.52
N ASN A 271 3.49 17.97 -5.54
CA ASN A 271 2.38 17.44 -4.78
C ASN A 271 2.55 17.83 -3.33
N ALA A 272 1.55 18.49 -2.75
CA ALA A 272 1.59 18.93 -1.35
C ALA A 272 0.27 18.59 -0.68
N PHE A 273 0.34 18.17 0.58
CA PHE A 273 -0.85 17.95 1.39
C PHE A 273 -0.59 18.28 2.86
N GLN A 274 -1.67 18.57 3.56
CA GLN A 274 -1.68 18.88 4.99
C GLN A 274 -2.91 18.23 5.61
N ASN A 275 -2.74 17.69 6.82
CA ASN A 275 -3.81 17.22 7.67
C ASN A 275 -3.65 17.86 9.05
N TYR A 276 -4.75 18.34 9.59
CA TYR A 276 -4.87 18.85 10.96
C TYR A 276 -6.16 18.34 11.59
N SER A 277 -6.13 17.97 12.85
CA SER A 277 -7.32 17.66 13.63
C SER A 277 -7.02 17.81 15.12
N ASP A 278 -7.94 18.38 15.89
CA ASP A 278 -7.88 18.36 17.36
C ASP A 278 -8.19 16.97 17.91
N ASN A 279 -8.82 16.09 17.09
CA ASN A 279 -9.29 14.75 17.50
C ASN A 279 -10.08 14.74 18.81
N ASN A 280 -10.74 15.84 19.14
CA ASN A 280 -11.40 16.11 20.42
C ASN A 280 -12.82 15.50 20.50
N TYR A 281 -12.99 14.26 19.98
CA TYR A 281 -14.25 13.55 20.02
C TYR A 281 -14.56 12.96 21.40
N TRP A 282 -15.82 12.62 21.59
CA TRP A 282 -16.32 12.02 22.82
C TRP A 282 -16.09 10.52 22.83
N VAL A 283 -15.73 9.98 24.00
CA VAL A 283 -15.55 8.56 24.28
C VAL A 283 -16.18 8.19 25.61
N ASP A 284 -16.53 6.91 25.78
CA ASP A 284 -16.95 6.39 27.08
C ASP A 284 -15.75 5.68 27.72
N SER A 285 -15.27 6.20 28.84
CA SER A 285 -14.07 5.69 29.52
C SER A 285 -14.27 5.58 31.02
N PRO A 286 -13.68 4.56 31.65
CA PRO A 286 -13.49 4.59 33.12
C PRO A 286 -12.62 5.79 33.48
N VAL A 287 -12.98 6.49 34.53
CA VAL A 287 -12.24 7.65 35.04
C VAL A 287 -11.68 7.34 36.44
N GLU A 288 -10.39 7.65 36.63
CA GLU A 288 -9.76 7.59 37.95
C GLU A 288 -10.22 8.79 38.77
N ASP A 289 -10.72 8.54 39.96
CA ASP A 289 -10.99 9.56 40.98
C ASP A 289 -9.73 9.75 41.82
N PHE A 290 -9.07 10.88 41.69
CA PHE A 290 -7.80 11.15 42.40
C PHE A 290 -7.94 11.29 43.91
N ALA A 291 -9.13 11.57 44.41
CA ALA A 291 -9.36 11.65 45.86
C ALA A 291 -9.38 10.25 46.51
N THR A 292 -9.82 9.24 45.78
CA THR A 292 -9.97 7.88 46.30
C THR A 292 -9.05 6.86 45.65
N GLY A 293 -8.41 7.20 44.51
CA GLY A 293 -7.62 6.28 43.68
C GLY A 293 -8.47 5.20 42.95
N ALA A 294 -9.80 5.32 43.01
CA ALA A 294 -10.69 4.32 42.47
C ALA A 294 -10.98 4.51 40.96
N ILE A 295 -11.05 3.40 40.22
CA ILE A 295 -11.45 3.38 38.82
C ILE A 295 -12.69 2.49 38.67
N ASN A 296 -13.84 3.09 38.35
CA ASN A 296 -15.08 2.36 38.15
C ASN A 296 -15.24 1.88 36.67
N ARG A 297 -14.71 0.70 36.35
CA ARG A 297 -14.80 0.11 35.03
C ARG A 297 -16.21 -0.29 34.60
N LYS A 298 -17.12 -0.49 35.54
CA LYS A 298 -18.52 -0.89 35.26
C LYS A 298 -19.41 0.31 34.89
N LYS A 299 -18.99 1.52 35.21
CA LYS A 299 -19.74 2.74 34.93
C LYS A 299 -18.83 3.79 34.25
N PRO A 300 -18.52 3.61 32.95
CA PRO A 300 -17.71 4.57 32.20
C PRO A 300 -18.43 5.91 32.11
N GLU A 301 -17.67 7.00 32.14
CA GLU A 301 -18.16 8.36 31.94
C GLU A 301 -18.03 8.76 30.45
N HIS A 302 -18.95 9.61 30.00
CA HIS A 302 -18.88 10.22 28.67
C HIS A 302 -17.97 11.44 28.75
N VAL A 303 -16.75 11.31 28.23
CA VAL A 303 -15.64 12.25 28.34
C VAL A 303 -15.09 12.65 26.99
N ARG A 304 -14.47 13.84 26.92
CA ARG A 304 -13.91 14.38 25.69
C ARG A 304 -12.39 14.25 25.67
N ARG A 305 -11.82 13.89 24.52
CA ARG A 305 -10.36 13.91 24.30
C ARG A 305 -9.85 15.35 24.33
N PHE A 306 -8.65 15.59 24.89
CA PHE A 306 -8.10 16.94 25.08
C PHE A 306 -6.60 17.06 24.77
N ASN A 307 -5.86 15.93 24.63
CA ASN A 307 -4.45 15.86 24.26
C ASN A 307 -4.23 14.89 23.11
N ASP A 308 -4.88 15.14 21.96
CA ASP A 308 -4.86 14.25 20.80
C ASP A 308 -4.71 15.00 19.47
N THR A 309 -4.24 16.25 19.52
CA THR A 309 -4.02 17.07 18.32
C THR A 309 -3.00 16.42 17.40
N TYR A 310 -3.32 16.42 16.13
CA TYR A 310 -2.44 15.95 15.08
C TYR A 310 -2.27 16.99 13.97
N HIS A 311 -1.03 17.22 13.56
CA HIS A 311 -0.70 18.07 12.43
C HIS A 311 0.41 17.44 11.59
N ASN A 312 0.18 17.33 10.30
CA ASN A 312 1.14 16.78 9.35
C ASN A 312 1.12 17.59 8.04
N GLU A 313 2.29 17.81 7.49
CA GLU A 313 2.51 18.46 6.21
C GLU A 313 3.48 17.64 5.37
N ALA A 314 3.24 17.56 4.06
CA ALA A 314 4.17 16.93 3.13
C ALA A 314 4.21 17.68 1.80
N VAL A 315 5.42 17.79 1.26
CA VAL A 315 5.66 18.34 -0.07
C VAL A 315 6.57 17.38 -0.84
N ILE A 316 6.12 16.95 -1.99
CA ILE A 316 6.84 16.07 -2.90
C ILE A 316 7.03 16.81 -4.20
N ALA A 317 8.27 17.11 -4.54
CA ALA A 317 8.65 17.73 -5.81
C ALA A 317 9.40 16.72 -6.68
N LYS A 318 9.06 16.64 -7.97
CA LYS A 318 9.75 15.82 -8.96
C LYS A 318 10.10 16.67 -10.17
N LEU A 319 11.30 16.53 -10.71
CA LEU A 319 11.73 17.21 -11.92
C LEU A 319 12.64 16.28 -12.76
N GLY A 320 12.63 16.45 -14.06
CA GLY A 320 13.49 15.67 -14.95
C GLY A 320 12.97 15.59 -16.38
N PHE A 321 13.25 14.48 -17.04
CA PHE A 321 12.93 14.30 -18.45
C PHE A 321 12.08 13.05 -18.67
N VAL A 322 11.13 13.16 -19.60
CA VAL A 322 10.31 12.04 -20.07
C VAL A 322 10.36 11.94 -21.60
N ASN A 323 10.08 10.73 -22.11
CA ASN A 323 9.99 10.43 -23.54
C ASN A 323 11.26 10.81 -24.35
N LYS A 324 12.45 10.53 -23.78
CA LYS A 324 13.73 10.72 -24.45
C LYS A 324 14.25 9.41 -25.07
N PRO A 325 15.08 9.47 -26.12
CA PRO A 325 15.70 8.27 -26.69
C PRO A 325 16.46 7.45 -25.66
N TRP A 326 17.10 8.08 -24.71
CA TRP A 326 17.92 7.47 -23.65
C TRP A 326 17.16 7.16 -22.34
N ALA A 327 15.97 7.73 -22.14
CA ALA A 327 15.10 7.44 -20.99
C ALA A 327 13.64 7.71 -21.34
N ASP A 328 12.77 6.73 -21.10
CA ASP A 328 11.33 6.99 -21.10
C ASP A 328 10.95 7.85 -19.90
N ARG A 329 11.74 7.75 -18.81
CA ARG A 329 11.59 8.52 -17.58
C ARG A 329 12.94 8.63 -16.86
N LEU A 330 13.37 9.83 -16.57
CA LEU A 330 14.43 10.14 -15.60
C LEU A 330 13.95 11.30 -14.76
N LEU A 331 13.63 11.05 -13.50
CA LEU A 331 13.12 12.06 -12.56
C LEU A 331 13.96 12.05 -11.28
N PHE A 332 14.32 13.23 -10.85
CA PHE A 332 14.83 13.51 -9.52
C PHE A 332 13.66 13.98 -8.66
N GLY A 333 13.51 13.38 -7.50
CA GLY A 333 12.49 13.70 -6.54
C GLY A 333 13.07 14.22 -5.24
N PHE A 334 12.28 15.00 -4.55
CA PHE A 334 12.56 15.49 -3.20
C PHE A 334 11.26 15.48 -2.42
N ASN A 335 11.25 14.78 -1.28
CA ASN A 335 10.12 14.73 -0.36
C ASN A 335 10.55 15.33 0.98
N TYR A 336 9.78 16.28 1.46
CA TYR A 336 9.86 16.82 2.81
C TYR A 336 8.53 16.58 3.50
N SER A 337 8.56 16.06 4.71
CA SER A 337 7.37 15.94 5.56
C SER A 337 7.70 16.28 7.00
N ARG A 338 6.70 16.80 7.71
CA ARG A 338 6.76 17.16 9.12
C ARG A 338 5.50 16.68 9.82
N MET A 339 5.63 16.29 11.08
CA MET A 339 4.47 15.95 11.89
C MET A 339 4.64 16.41 13.34
N TYR A 340 3.50 16.69 13.98
CA TYR A 340 3.29 16.88 15.41
C TYR A 340 2.10 16.02 15.84
N LYS A 341 2.21 15.30 16.94
CA LYS A 341 1.20 14.41 17.46
C LYS A 341 1.16 14.44 18.97
N GLU A 342 0.06 14.88 19.54
CA GLU A 342 -0.26 14.67 20.96
C GLU A 342 -0.72 13.22 21.17
N ILE A 343 -0.50 12.69 22.37
CA ILE A 343 -0.80 11.30 22.71
C ILE A 343 -1.69 11.29 23.92
N GLN A 344 -3.01 11.10 23.70
CA GLN A 344 -4.01 11.14 24.75
C GLN A 344 -4.04 9.89 25.63
N THR A 345 -3.77 8.72 25.04
CA THR A 345 -3.97 7.44 25.75
C THR A 345 -2.81 6.50 25.54
N GLY A 346 -2.58 5.62 26.51
CA GLY A 346 -1.74 4.45 26.38
C GLY A 346 -2.41 3.34 25.55
N VAL A 347 -1.97 2.09 25.76
CA VAL A 347 -2.53 0.90 25.09
C VAL A 347 -3.99 0.60 25.50
N ARG A 348 -4.45 1.17 26.62
CA ARG A 348 -5.84 1.14 27.07
C ARG A 348 -6.37 2.56 27.21
N GLN A 349 -7.65 2.75 26.94
CA GLN A 349 -8.29 4.06 27.02
C GLN A 349 -8.32 4.65 28.44
N GLU A 350 -8.32 3.82 29.47
CA GLU A 350 -8.28 4.28 30.87
C GLU A 350 -6.95 4.94 31.29
N ILE A 351 -5.87 4.70 30.50
CA ILE A 351 -4.55 5.30 30.72
C ILE A 351 -4.49 6.63 29.99
N VAL A 352 -4.44 7.72 30.71
CA VAL A 352 -4.57 9.08 30.18
C VAL A 352 -3.25 9.82 30.27
N TYR A 353 -2.88 10.48 29.18
CA TYR A 353 -1.74 11.40 29.12
C TYR A 353 -2.26 12.79 28.75
N GLY A 354 -1.75 13.82 29.41
CA GLY A 354 -2.17 15.19 29.18
C GLY A 354 -1.11 16.09 28.60
N GLN A 355 0.15 15.64 28.56
CA GLN A 355 1.28 16.41 28.04
C GLN A 355 2.18 15.61 27.11
N LYS A 356 2.05 14.29 27.09
CA LYS A 356 2.87 13.46 26.23
C LYS A 356 2.62 13.77 24.76
N HIS A 357 3.70 13.98 23.99
CA HIS A 357 3.61 14.27 22.56
C HIS A 357 4.85 13.80 21.80
N ARG A 358 4.73 13.81 20.47
CA ARG A 358 5.80 13.42 19.54
C ARG A 358 5.84 14.39 18.37
N HIS A 359 7.03 14.73 17.89
CA HIS A 359 7.19 15.50 16.67
C HIS A 359 8.38 15.02 15.86
N GLY A 360 8.38 15.32 14.58
CA GLY A 360 9.48 14.90 13.71
C GLY A 360 9.36 15.43 12.29
N TYR A 361 10.41 15.22 11.52
CA TYR A 361 10.44 15.52 10.09
C TYR A 361 11.19 14.44 9.31
N SER A 362 10.95 14.37 8.01
CA SER A 362 11.62 13.49 7.07
C SER A 362 12.04 14.26 5.84
N LEU A 363 13.23 13.96 5.35
CA LEU A 363 13.85 14.46 4.12
C LEU A 363 14.21 13.28 3.24
N MET A 364 13.67 13.23 2.00
CA MET A 364 13.88 12.07 1.12
C MET A 364 14.13 12.50 -0.33
N PRO A 365 15.39 12.76 -0.76
CA PRO A 365 15.75 12.79 -2.16
C PRO A 365 15.57 11.42 -2.82
N SER A 366 15.15 11.39 -4.08
CA SER A 366 14.89 10.17 -4.85
C SER A 366 15.31 10.31 -6.31
N LEU A 367 15.58 9.17 -6.94
CA LEU A 367 15.90 9.03 -8.37
C LEU A 367 14.98 7.96 -8.97
N GLU A 368 14.35 8.28 -10.09
CA GLU A 368 13.57 7.33 -10.88
C GLU A 368 14.12 7.30 -12.31
N TYR A 369 14.54 6.14 -12.76
CA TYR A 369 14.95 5.89 -14.15
C TYR A 369 14.14 4.74 -14.72
N GLY A 370 13.72 4.86 -15.98
CA GLY A 370 13.06 3.78 -16.69
C GLY A 370 13.26 3.91 -18.19
N LYS A 371 13.59 2.79 -18.84
CA LYS A 371 13.74 2.72 -20.28
C LYS A 371 13.24 1.38 -20.81
N ARG A 372 12.31 1.43 -21.75
CA ARG A 372 11.85 0.27 -22.51
C ARG A 372 12.69 0.11 -23.77
N ASN A 373 12.92 -1.13 -24.15
CA ASN A 373 13.72 -1.49 -25.32
C ASN A 373 15.12 -0.85 -25.28
N LEU A 374 15.77 -0.83 -24.10
CA LEU A 374 17.13 -0.35 -23.92
C LEU A 374 18.09 -1.27 -24.68
N PHE A 375 18.89 -0.71 -25.60
CA PHE A 375 19.83 -1.40 -26.50
C PHE A 375 19.18 -2.40 -27.48
N THR A 376 18.18 -3.19 -27.05
CA THR A 376 17.49 -4.19 -27.89
C THR A 376 16.00 -4.23 -27.62
N LYS A 377 15.23 -4.66 -28.60
CA LYS A 377 13.75 -4.82 -28.47
C LYS A 377 13.43 -5.86 -27.40
N GLY A 378 12.56 -5.49 -26.47
CA GLY A 378 12.11 -6.37 -25.39
C GLY A 378 12.90 -6.23 -24.09
N LEU A 379 14.05 -5.53 -24.06
CA LEU A 379 14.82 -5.26 -22.85
C LEU A 379 14.32 -3.97 -22.16
N ASP A 380 13.62 -4.12 -21.07
CA ASP A 380 13.10 -3.01 -20.26
C ASP A 380 13.90 -2.95 -18.96
N VAL A 381 14.39 -1.76 -18.59
CA VAL A 381 15.19 -1.54 -17.38
C VAL A 381 14.54 -0.44 -16.55
N SER A 382 14.49 -0.63 -15.25
CA SER A 382 14.08 0.40 -14.28
C SER A 382 14.98 0.41 -13.05
N LEU A 383 15.26 1.60 -12.55
CA LEU A 383 15.97 1.86 -11.30
C LEU A 383 15.19 2.92 -10.53
N ASN A 384 14.86 2.60 -9.30
CA ASN A 384 14.32 3.56 -8.33
C ASN A 384 15.24 3.54 -7.11
N ALA A 385 15.65 4.72 -6.64
CA ALA A 385 16.49 4.84 -5.45
C ALA A 385 16.05 6.05 -4.63
N ASN A 386 16.15 5.93 -3.31
CA ASN A 386 15.95 7.05 -2.40
C ASN A 386 16.90 6.96 -1.20
N TYR A 387 17.14 8.10 -0.59
CA TYR A 387 17.73 8.23 0.72
C TYR A 387 16.75 8.97 1.62
N ASN A 388 16.41 8.41 2.77
CA ASN A 388 15.50 9.05 3.72
C ASN A 388 16.23 9.31 5.03
N ARG A 389 16.33 10.57 5.42
CA ARG A 389 16.72 10.99 6.75
C ARG A 389 15.51 11.48 7.49
N ASN A 390 15.10 10.76 8.53
CA ASN A 390 14.01 11.21 9.40
C ASN A 390 14.49 11.29 10.85
N ASN A 391 13.93 12.22 11.59
CA ASN A 391 14.05 12.27 13.02
C ASN A 391 12.67 12.26 13.68
N THR A 392 12.65 11.71 14.88
CA THR A 392 11.46 11.72 15.74
C THR A 392 11.90 12.03 17.15
N THR A 393 11.27 13.01 17.78
CA THR A 393 11.49 13.34 19.18
C THR A 393 10.25 12.94 19.97
N ASN A 394 10.44 12.11 20.99
CA ASN A 394 9.42 11.73 21.96
C ASN A 394 9.59 12.62 23.21
N VAL A 395 8.49 13.19 23.70
CA VAL A 395 8.48 14.08 24.85
C VAL A 395 7.48 13.56 25.88
N ASP A 396 7.99 13.20 27.05
CA ASP A 396 7.22 12.78 28.22
C ASP A 396 7.93 13.28 29.50
N THR A 397 7.75 14.57 29.80
CA THR A 397 8.47 15.27 30.88
C THR A 397 7.53 15.82 31.94
N ALA A 398 6.26 15.40 31.93
CA ALA A 398 5.24 15.90 32.86
C ALA A 398 5.59 15.55 34.31
N SER A 399 5.28 16.47 35.23
CA SER A 399 5.39 16.27 36.68
C SER A 399 4.06 15.91 37.35
N VAL A 400 2.97 15.88 36.55
CA VAL A 400 1.62 15.53 36.97
C VAL A 400 1.02 14.47 36.05
N LYS A 401 0.15 13.60 36.58
CA LYS A 401 -0.72 12.73 35.82
C LYS A 401 -2.09 13.40 35.61
N TYR A 402 -2.80 12.98 34.59
CA TYR A 402 -4.13 13.44 34.22
C TYR A 402 -5.15 12.33 34.31
N ASN A 403 -6.40 12.68 34.63
CA ASN A 403 -7.54 11.81 34.39
C ASN A 403 -8.36 12.33 33.17
N TRP A 404 -9.41 11.63 32.79
CA TRP A 404 -10.27 12.01 31.67
C TRP A 404 -11.08 13.29 31.87
N ARG A 405 -11.23 13.78 33.11
CA ARG A 405 -11.86 15.08 33.41
C ARG A 405 -10.89 16.26 33.28
N GLY A 406 -9.61 15.97 32.98
CA GLY A 406 -8.53 16.98 32.95
C GLY A 406 -8.04 17.38 34.31
N GLU A 407 -8.47 16.70 35.38
CA GLU A 407 -7.94 16.87 36.71
C GLU A 407 -6.51 16.34 36.80
N THR A 408 -5.69 16.94 37.66
CA THR A 408 -4.29 16.58 37.80
C THR A 408 -3.98 16.08 39.22
N ASP A 409 -3.04 15.12 39.29
CA ASP A 409 -2.45 14.67 40.51
C ASP A 409 -0.93 14.59 40.37
N ARG A 410 -0.19 14.72 41.48
CA ARG A 410 1.28 14.72 41.42
C ARG A 410 1.84 13.34 41.12
N LEU A 411 2.81 13.27 40.20
CA LEU A 411 3.60 12.09 39.97
C LEU A 411 4.72 11.94 41.00
N ASN A 412 4.99 10.72 41.44
CA ASN A 412 6.12 10.42 42.32
C ASN A 412 7.46 10.53 41.59
N SER A 413 7.45 10.31 40.24
CA SER A 413 8.60 10.53 39.36
C SER A 413 8.09 11.21 38.09
N PRO A 414 8.88 12.09 37.45
CA PRO A 414 8.47 12.72 36.20
C PRO A 414 8.19 11.70 35.08
N GLY A 415 7.38 12.11 34.10
CA GLY A 415 6.93 11.31 32.97
C GLY A 415 5.59 10.62 33.25
N GLU A 416 4.60 10.83 32.37
CA GLU A 416 3.27 10.20 32.48
C GLU A 416 3.34 8.70 32.20
N GLN A 417 4.25 8.27 31.36
CA GLN A 417 4.56 6.87 31.06
C GLN A 417 6.01 6.54 31.36
N SER A 418 6.94 7.30 30.80
CA SER A 418 8.38 7.14 30.98
C SER A 418 9.05 8.51 30.89
N TYR A 419 9.80 8.94 31.92
CA TYR A 419 10.52 10.22 31.86
C TYR A 419 11.48 10.23 30.68
N GLN A 420 11.16 11.02 29.66
CA GLN A 420 11.82 10.88 28.35
C GLN A 420 11.82 12.20 27.59
N LEU A 421 12.97 12.55 27.04
CA LEU A 421 13.15 13.50 25.96
C LEU A 421 14.15 12.92 24.97
N SER A 422 13.71 11.95 24.20
CA SER A 422 14.56 11.18 23.32
C SER A 422 14.38 11.56 21.86
N LYS A 423 15.47 11.63 21.11
CA LYS A 423 15.47 11.92 19.69
C LYS A 423 16.13 10.77 18.93
N ALA A 424 15.36 10.11 18.09
CA ALA A 424 15.84 9.09 17.18
C ALA A 424 16.13 9.70 15.79
N ILE A 425 17.35 9.49 15.29
CA ILE A 425 17.78 9.92 13.96
C ILE A 425 17.96 8.67 13.11
N ASN A 426 17.14 8.53 12.08
CA ASN A 426 17.16 7.39 11.18
C ASN A 426 17.66 7.82 9.79
N ASN A 427 18.60 7.06 9.25
CA ASN A 427 19.08 7.18 7.88
C ASN A 427 18.79 5.88 7.14
N ASN A 428 18.03 5.96 6.06
CA ASN A 428 17.62 4.80 5.28
C ASN A 428 17.91 4.98 3.79
N TRP A 429 18.65 4.06 3.19
CA TRP A 429 18.89 3.95 1.76
C TRP A 429 18.01 2.84 1.20
N SER A 430 17.31 3.10 0.13
CA SER A 430 16.56 2.10 -0.61
C SER A 430 16.85 2.20 -2.09
N ALA A 431 17.09 1.07 -2.74
CA ALA A 431 17.24 0.99 -4.19
C ALA A 431 16.55 -0.26 -4.72
N ALA A 432 15.81 -0.13 -5.81
CA ALA A 432 15.17 -1.22 -6.52
C ALA A 432 15.56 -1.17 -7.99
N PHE A 433 16.23 -2.21 -8.45
CA PHE A 433 16.67 -2.38 -9.84
C PHE A 433 15.93 -3.55 -10.46
N THR A 434 15.32 -3.34 -11.63
CA THR A 434 14.58 -4.40 -12.33
C THR A 434 14.94 -4.40 -13.81
N VAL A 435 15.23 -5.59 -14.32
CA VAL A 435 15.44 -5.87 -15.74
C VAL A 435 14.38 -6.87 -16.20
N ASN A 436 13.61 -6.53 -17.22
CA ASN A 436 12.69 -7.43 -17.88
C ASN A 436 13.13 -7.64 -19.31
N TYR A 437 13.26 -8.89 -19.71
CA TYR A 437 13.58 -9.24 -21.10
C TYR A 437 12.46 -10.08 -21.71
N ARG A 438 11.83 -9.56 -22.77
CA ARG A 438 10.77 -10.24 -23.53
C ARG A 438 11.38 -10.88 -24.77
N LEU A 439 11.38 -12.20 -24.78
CA LEU A 439 11.80 -12.99 -25.94
C LEU A 439 10.55 -13.45 -26.70
N GLY A 440 10.30 -12.84 -27.85
CA GLY A 440 9.06 -13.01 -28.57
C GLY A 440 7.85 -12.44 -27.80
N GLU A 441 6.68 -13.09 -28.00
CA GLU A 441 5.43 -12.67 -27.34
C GLU A 441 5.11 -13.49 -26.09
N ASN A 442 5.74 -14.64 -25.95
CA ASN A 442 5.37 -15.69 -25.01
C ASN A 442 6.29 -15.79 -23.79
N HIS A 443 7.51 -15.30 -23.87
CA HIS A 443 8.52 -15.49 -22.82
C HIS A 443 8.96 -14.17 -22.21
N VAL A 444 8.94 -14.08 -20.88
CA VAL A 444 9.47 -12.91 -20.14
C VAL A 444 10.38 -13.39 -19.02
N PHE A 445 11.61 -12.91 -19.05
CA PHE A 445 12.59 -13.09 -17.97
C PHE A 445 12.66 -11.81 -17.15
N THR A 446 12.63 -11.95 -15.84
CA THR A 446 12.78 -10.80 -14.92
C THR A 446 13.92 -11.07 -13.96
N ILE A 447 14.81 -10.10 -13.81
CA ILE A 447 15.80 -10.04 -12.74
C ILE A 447 15.47 -8.79 -11.93
N ASN A 448 15.43 -8.94 -10.64
CA ASN A 448 15.16 -7.83 -9.72
C ASN A 448 16.12 -7.91 -8.55
N ASP A 449 16.58 -6.77 -8.08
CA ASP A 449 17.37 -6.62 -6.87
C ASP A 449 16.85 -5.42 -6.07
N VAL A 450 16.56 -5.64 -4.78
CA VAL A 450 16.15 -4.60 -3.86
C VAL A 450 17.13 -4.56 -2.69
N PHE A 451 17.76 -3.43 -2.54
CA PHE A 451 18.68 -3.13 -1.46
C PHE A 451 18.06 -2.10 -0.51
N ASN A 452 18.18 -2.34 0.78
CA ASN A 452 17.78 -1.41 1.84
C ASN A 452 18.86 -1.41 2.92
N ALA A 453 19.35 -0.23 3.31
CA ALA A 453 20.30 -0.05 4.39
C ALA A 453 19.80 1.00 5.37
N PHE A 454 19.81 0.68 6.63
CA PHE A 454 19.28 1.49 7.72
C PHE A 454 20.33 1.67 8.82
N ASN A 455 20.40 2.90 9.34
CA ASN A 455 21.19 3.25 10.51
C ASN A 455 20.35 4.13 11.44
N ARG A 456 20.35 3.82 12.74
CA ARG A 456 19.72 4.65 13.78
C ARG A 456 20.74 5.05 14.81
N SER A 457 20.72 6.34 15.16
CA SER A 457 21.36 6.89 16.35
C SER A 457 20.31 7.55 17.24
N ASN A 458 20.50 7.46 18.55
CA ASN A 458 19.60 8.03 19.54
C ASN A 458 20.34 9.09 20.36
N GLU A 459 19.62 10.14 20.70
CA GLU A 459 20.06 11.20 21.63
C GLU A 459 19.03 11.27 22.76
N ASP A 460 19.42 10.96 24.00
CA ASP A 460 18.63 11.30 25.18
C ASP A 460 19.09 12.68 25.68
N LEU A 461 18.16 13.63 25.73
CA LEU A 461 18.44 15.01 26.09
C LEU A 461 18.25 15.31 27.60
N LEU A 462 17.80 14.33 28.39
CA LEU A 462 17.55 14.49 29.85
C LEU A 462 18.55 13.77 30.72
N THR A 463 19.05 12.65 30.29
CA THR A 463 19.93 11.79 31.10
C THR A 463 21.16 11.38 30.28
N THR A 464 22.18 10.88 30.95
CA THR A 464 23.26 10.20 30.27
C THR A 464 22.67 9.00 29.54
N PRO A 465 22.92 8.86 28.22
CA PRO A 465 22.36 7.74 27.47
C PRO A 465 22.68 6.40 28.16
N PRO A 466 21.74 5.47 28.21
CA PRO A 466 22.05 4.09 28.55
C PRO A 466 23.19 3.59 27.67
N SER A 467 24.07 2.73 28.16
CA SER A 467 25.19 2.15 27.40
C SER A 467 24.75 1.52 26.06
N ARG A 468 23.50 1.11 25.96
CA ARG A 468 22.82 0.66 24.76
C ARG A 468 22.83 1.69 23.63
N ASP A 469 22.68 2.97 23.94
CA ASP A 469 22.52 4.05 22.93
C ASP A 469 23.86 4.62 22.45
N GLU A 470 24.99 4.19 23.09
CA GLU A 470 26.35 4.46 22.61
C GLU A 470 26.66 3.73 21.30
N PHE A 471 25.91 2.66 20.99
CA PHE A 471 26.11 1.85 19.79
C PHE A 471 25.15 2.24 18.67
N SER A 472 25.67 2.39 17.44
CA SER A 472 24.86 2.50 16.24
C SER A 472 24.08 1.22 15.99
N LYS A 473 22.81 1.35 15.63
CA LYS A 473 21.91 0.27 15.24
C LYS A 473 21.85 0.24 13.72
N VAL A 474 22.46 -0.78 13.11
CA VAL A 474 22.62 -0.89 11.65
C VAL A 474 21.98 -2.17 11.14
N THR A 475 21.24 -2.06 10.03
CA THR A 475 20.83 -3.24 9.27
C THR A 475 20.90 -2.97 7.78
N SER A 476 21.30 -3.95 6.99
CA SER A 476 21.15 -3.93 5.54
C SER A 476 20.44 -5.19 5.07
N LYS A 477 19.54 -5.04 4.13
CA LYS A 477 18.80 -6.11 3.46
C LYS A 477 19.09 -6.06 1.96
N ASN A 478 19.32 -7.22 1.38
CA ASN A 478 19.36 -7.39 -0.06
C ASN A 478 18.45 -8.55 -0.45
N ILE A 479 17.54 -8.31 -1.39
CA ILE A 479 16.61 -9.32 -1.89
C ILE A 479 16.73 -9.36 -3.40
N ALA A 480 17.50 -10.34 -3.88
CA ALA A 480 17.67 -10.61 -5.30
C ALA A 480 16.68 -11.68 -5.76
N GLY A 481 16.10 -11.51 -6.94
CA GLY A 481 15.14 -12.44 -7.45
C GLY A 481 15.19 -12.61 -8.97
N VAL A 482 14.87 -13.81 -9.41
CA VAL A 482 14.75 -14.16 -10.83
C VAL A 482 13.39 -14.79 -11.07
N SER A 483 12.77 -14.47 -12.21
CA SER A 483 11.55 -15.14 -12.64
C SER A 483 11.53 -15.38 -14.14
N TYR A 484 10.86 -16.46 -14.51
CA TYR A 484 10.51 -16.76 -15.87
C TYR A 484 9.00 -16.88 -15.99
N ARG A 485 8.42 -16.13 -16.92
CA ARG A 485 6.99 -16.17 -17.23
C ARG A 485 6.78 -16.66 -18.65
N TYR A 486 5.87 -17.62 -18.79
CA TYR A 486 5.49 -18.24 -20.04
C TYR A 486 4.00 -18.06 -20.34
N MET A 487 3.70 -17.52 -21.50
CA MET A 487 2.34 -17.26 -21.98
C MET A 487 2.16 -17.93 -23.36
N PRO A 488 1.90 -19.27 -23.39
CA PRO A 488 1.81 -20.01 -24.65
C PRO A 488 0.70 -19.51 -25.57
N ASN A 489 -0.33 -18.92 -24.99
CA ASN A 489 -1.48 -18.37 -25.68
C ASN A 489 -2.20 -17.34 -24.79
N THR A 490 -3.30 -16.78 -25.28
CA THR A 490 -4.11 -15.80 -24.54
C THR A 490 -4.88 -16.39 -23.34
N LYS A 491 -4.90 -17.73 -23.20
CA LYS A 491 -5.68 -18.42 -22.15
C LYS A 491 -4.82 -18.83 -20.95
N LEU A 492 -3.51 -18.88 -21.08
CA LEU A 492 -2.61 -19.36 -20.04
C LEU A 492 -1.48 -18.37 -19.77
N ASN A 493 -1.24 -18.12 -18.49
CA ASN A 493 -0.12 -17.33 -18.01
C ASN A 493 0.49 -18.05 -16.81
N PHE A 494 1.76 -18.45 -16.91
CA PHE A 494 2.46 -19.21 -15.90
C PHE A 494 3.78 -18.54 -15.55
N SER A 495 4.16 -18.52 -14.28
CA SER A 495 5.41 -17.93 -13.78
C SER A 495 6.06 -18.84 -12.75
N VAL A 496 7.36 -19.04 -12.85
CA VAL A 496 8.21 -19.66 -11.82
C VAL A 496 9.27 -18.66 -11.39
N PHE A 497 9.68 -18.72 -10.11
CA PHE A 497 10.62 -17.74 -9.60
C PHE A 497 11.41 -18.26 -8.38
N GLY A 498 12.56 -17.63 -8.16
CA GLY A 498 13.39 -17.81 -6.97
C GLY A 498 13.82 -16.47 -6.41
N LYS A 499 14.01 -16.40 -5.08
CA LYS A 499 14.43 -15.22 -4.33
C LYS A 499 15.55 -15.59 -3.35
N GLN A 500 16.64 -14.84 -3.37
CA GLN A 500 17.68 -14.85 -2.35
C GLN A 500 17.42 -13.72 -1.38
N TYR A 501 17.44 -14.03 -0.09
CA TYR A 501 17.31 -13.06 1.00
C TYR A 501 18.63 -13.01 1.76
N HIS A 502 19.19 -11.82 1.88
CA HIS A 502 20.36 -11.55 2.71
C HIS A 502 20.05 -10.41 3.68
N GLN A 503 20.42 -10.57 4.96
CA GLN A 503 20.30 -9.50 5.95
C GLN A 503 21.56 -9.48 6.82
N TYR A 504 22.18 -8.32 6.92
CA TYR A 504 23.22 -8.03 7.92
C TYR A 504 22.63 -7.14 9.01
N VAL A 505 22.94 -7.45 10.25
CA VAL A 505 22.48 -6.71 11.44
C VAL A 505 23.66 -6.47 12.35
N SER A 506 23.79 -5.25 12.88
CA SER A 506 24.77 -4.90 13.91
C SER A 506 24.15 -3.91 14.90
N GLY A 507 24.35 -4.15 16.18
CA GLY A 507 23.81 -3.28 17.22
C GLY A 507 24.08 -3.81 18.63
N PRO A 508 23.58 -3.10 19.64
CA PRO A 508 23.77 -3.48 21.04
C PRO A 508 22.94 -4.72 21.39
N MET A 509 23.54 -5.69 22.03
CA MET A 509 22.89 -6.86 22.61
C MET A 509 23.21 -6.93 24.11
N ALA A 510 22.17 -7.10 24.92
CA ALA A 510 22.31 -7.23 26.36
C ALA A 510 23.08 -8.53 26.70
N THR A 511 24.14 -8.42 27.50
CA THR A 511 24.94 -9.54 27.98
C THR A 511 24.63 -9.89 29.43
N SER A 512 23.97 -9.01 30.17
CA SER A 512 23.50 -9.22 31.51
C SER A 512 22.03 -9.60 31.59
N ALA A 513 21.62 -10.39 32.57
CA ALA A 513 20.23 -10.72 32.84
C ALA A 513 19.39 -9.48 33.24
N ALA A 514 20.01 -8.44 33.77
CA ALA A 514 19.41 -7.18 34.16
C ALA A 514 19.21 -6.23 32.95
N GLN A 515 19.74 -6.57 31.78
CA GLN A 515 19.76 -5.75 30.58
C GLN A 515 20.35 -4.34 30.77
N ASP A 516 21.39 -4.24 31.59
CA ASP A 516 22.10 -3.00 31.88
C ASP A 516 23.54 -2.95 31.29
N VAL A 517 24.04 -4.07 30.79
CA VAL A 517 25.32 -4.19 30.08
C VAL A 517 25.10 -4.62 28.65
N TYR A 518 25.65 -3.88 27.70
CA TYR A 518 25.50 -4.13 26.28
C TYR A 518 26.84 -4.28 25.57
N GLU A 519 26.90 -5.18 24.64
CA GLU A 519 28.01 -5.34 23.71
C GLU A 519 27.57 -5.23 22.26
N LEU A 520 28.45 -4.67 21.41
CA LEU A 520 28.20 -4.61 19.98
C LEU A 520 28.28 -6.00 19.36
N THR A 521 27.18 -6.47 18.83
CA THR A 521 27.07 -7.76 18.16
C THR A 521 26.67 -7.56 16.70
N SER A 522 27.12 -8.47 15.84
CA SER A 522 26.73 -8.49 14.43
C SER A 522 26.45 -9.90 13.95
N ARG A 523 25.54 -10.05 13.00
CA ARG A 523 25.28 -11.30 12.32
C ARG A 523 24.77 -11.11 10.90
N SER A 524 24.97 -12.14 10.05
CA SER A 524 24.39 -12.24 8.72
C SER A 524 23.44 -13.41 8.64
N ILE A 525 22.39 -13.23 7.84
CA ILE A 525 21.31 -14.19 7.64
C ILE A 525 21.11 -14.36 6.13
N ASP A 526 21.14 -15.62 5.66
CA ASP A 526 20.91 -15.97 4.26
C ASP A 526 19.84 -17.05 4.12
N TYR A 527 18.86 -16.80 3.25
CA TYR A 527 17.79 -17.74 2.94
C TYR A 527 17.45 -17.73 1.47
N PHE A 528 16.84 -18.83 0.99
CA PHE A 528 16.38 -18.96 -0.37
C PHE A 528 14.92 -19.39 -0.43
N GLY A 529 14.11 -18.60 -1.11
CA GLY A 529 12.70 -18.85 -1.36
C GLY A 529 12.44 -19.13 -2.84
N TYR A 530 11.33 -19.80 -3.12
CA TYR A 530 10.93 -20.13 -4.47
C TYR A 530 9.42 -20.28 -4.58
N GLY A 531 8.91 -20.15 -5.80
CA GLY A 531 7.48 -20.27 -6.02
C GLY A 531 7.07 -20.37 -7.47
N ALA A 532 5.78 -20.59 -7.65
CA ALA A 532 5.12 -20.64 -8.94
C ALA A 532 3.73 -20.00 -8.85
N ALA A 533 3.29 -19.40 -9.95
CA ALA A 533 1.95 -18.83 -10.08
C ALA A 533 1.42 -19.08 -11.47
N GLY A 534 0.12 -19.34 -11.59
CA GLY A 534 -0.52 -19.58 -12.88
C GLY A 534 -1.93 -19.01 -12.93
N THR A 535 -2.31 -18.58 -14.14
CA THR A 535 -3.68 -18.12 -14.44
C THR A 535 -4.17 -18.86 -15.68
N TRP A 536 -5.38 -19.37 -15.55
CA TRP A 536 -6.13 -19.96 -16.66
C TRP A 536 -7.38 -19.12 -16.94
N PHE A 537 -7.41 -18.51 -18.12
CA PHE A 537 -8.56 -17.78 -18.65
C PHE A 537 -9.50 -18.77 -19.32
N MET A 538 -10.57 -19.11 -18.63
CA MET A 538 -11.58 -20.07 -19.10
C MET A 538 -12.63 -19.38 -19.99
N PRO A 539 -13.41 -20.15 -20.77
CA PRO A 539 -14.53 -19.61 -21.51
C PRO A 539 -15.55 -18.88 -20.61
N LEU A 540 -16.43 -18.10 -21.22
CA LEU A 540 -17.53 -17.39 -20.56
C LEU A 540 -17.13 -16.35 -19.51
N GLY A 541 -15.87 -15.91 -19.49
CA GLY A 541 -15.39 -14.87 -18.56
C GLY A 541 -14.93 -15.38 -17.20
N PHE A 542 -14.77 -16.71 -17.04
CA PHE A 542 -14.15 -17.27 -15.85
C PHE A 542 -12.63 -17.16 -15.89
N GLN A 543 -12.01 -16.99 -14.74
CA GLN A 543 -10.57 -16.98 -14.55
C GLN A 543 -10.22 -17.75 -13.28
N PHE A 544 -9.34 -18.74 -13.40
CA PHE A 544 -8.79 -19.48 -12.28
C PHE A 544 -7.32 -19.14 -12.08
N LYS A 545 -6.92 -18.90 -10.84
CA LYS A 545 -5.53 -18.65 -10.45
C LYS A 545 -5.13 -19.61 -9.33
N ALA A 546 -3.91 -20.10 -9.43
CA ALA A 546 -3.27 -20.86 -8.37
C ALA A 546 -1.84 -20.37 -8.20
N SER A 547 -1.39 -20.25 -6.96
CA SER A 547 -0.02 -19.85 -6.67
C SER A 547 0.49 -20.50 -5.39
N TYR A 548 1.80 -20.76 -5.37
CA TYR A 548 2.54 -21.29 -4.24
C TYR A 548 3.86 -20.56 -4.10
N GLU A 549 4.26 -20.27 -2.86
CA GLU A 549 5.58 -19.71 -2.53
C GLU A 549 6.07 -20.24 -1.18
N LYS A 550 7.32 -20.68 -1.12
CA LYS A 550 8.09 -20.74 0.11
C LYS A 550 8.78 -19.39 0.29
N ALA A 551 8.20 -18.57 1.15
CA ALA A 551 8.63 -17.20 1.40
C ALA A 551 9.27 -17.04 2.79
N TYR A 552 10.12 -16.04 2.93
CA TYR A 552 10.71 -15.65 4.20
C TYR A 552 10.39 -14.18 4.51
N ARG A 553 10.20 -13.88 5.80
CA ARG A 553 10.13 -12.52 6.31
C ARG A 553 11.30 -12.29 7.26
N LEU A 554 12.13 -11.35 6.90
CA LEU A 554 13.26 -10.93 7.73
C LEU A 554 12.76 -10.06 8.90
N PRO A 555 13.36 -10.16 10.09
CA PRO A 555 13.02 -9.29 11.19
C PRO A 555 13.13 -7.81 10.82
N THR A 556 12.21 -7.00 11.31
CA THR A 556 12.20 -5.56 11.06
C THR A 556 13.13 -4.82 12.03
N ILE A 557 13.42 -3.56 11.70
CA ILE A 557 14.22 -2.67 12.52
C ILE A 557 13.66 -2.55 13.95
N GLU A 558 12.35 -2.40 14.06
CA GLU A 558 11.66 -2.28 15.34
C GLU A 558 11.69 -3.58 16.16
N GLU A 559 11.56 -4.73 15.48
CA GLU A 559 11.66 -6.03 16.15
C GLU A 559 13.06 -6.30 16.68
N MET A 560 14.09 -5.83 15.98
CA MET A 560 15.49 -6.03 16.38
C MET A 560 16.02 -4.98 17.37
N PHE A 561 15.55 -3.73 17.25
CA PHE A 561 16.13 -2.60 18.02
C PHE A 561 15.11 -1.86 18.90
N GLY A 562 13.81 -2.18 18.80
CA GLY A 562 12.76 -1.48 19.51
C GLY A 562 12.32 -0.18 18.82
N ASP A 563 11.38 0.53 19.46
CA ASP A 563 10.79 1.78 18.97
C ASP A 563 11.23 3.02 19.76
N GLU A 564 12.16 2.84 20.74
CA GLU A 564 12.68 3.88 21.65
C GLU A 564 11.64 4.44 22.66
N ASP A 565 10.48 3.79 22.77
CA ASP A 565 9.42 4.21 23.71
C ASP A 565 8.97 3.02 24.57
N LEU A 566 8.30 2.05 23.97
CA LEU A 566 7.65 0.93 24.69
C LEU A 566 8.19 -0.45 24.28
N GLU A 567 8.89 -0.55 23.19
CA GLU A 567 9.32 -1.80 22.60
C GLU A 567 10.84 -2.01 22.77
N VAL A 568 11.19 -3.13 23.34
CA VAL A 568 12.58 -3.60 23.44
C VAL A 568 12.82 -4.61 22.33
N GLY A 569 13.78 -4.34 21.46
CA GLY A 569 14.12 -5.21 20.35
C GLY A 569 14.93 -6.44 20.78
N ASP A 570 14.92 -7.46 19.91
CA ASP A 570 15.72 -8.66 20.05
C ASP A 570 16.47 -8.98 18.76
N MET A 571 17.78 -8.80 18.75
CA MET A 571 18.64 -9.10 17.60
C MET A 571 18.81 -10.60 17.34
N SER A 572 18.42 -11.48 18.26
CA SER A 572 18.49 -12.93 18.12
C SER A 572 17.38 -13.52 17.26
N LEU A 573 16.39 -12.74 16.89
CA LEU A 573 15.22 -13.17 16.12
C LEU A 573 15.61 -13.81 14.78
N ARG A 574 15.04 -15.00 14.53
CA ARG A 574 15.16 -15.69 13.25
C ARG A 574 14.07 -15.23 12.28
N PRO A 575 14.36 -15.26 10.96
CA PRO A 575 13.33 -15.01 9.96
C PRO A 575 12.17 -16.00 10.04
N GLU A 576 10.97 -15.50 9.82
CA GLU A 576 9.81 -16.34 9.66
C GLU A 576 9.86 -17.04 8.30
N ALA A 577 9.50 -18.31 8.27
CA ALA A 577 9.41 -19.12 7.05
C ALA A 577 7.96 -19.54 6.82
N SER A 578 7.39 -19.27 5.65
CA SER A 578 5.99 -19.58 5.36
C SER A 578 5.83 -20.31 4.02
N HIS A 579 5.02 -21.36 4.03
CA HIS A 579 4.48 -22.00 2.83
C HIS A 579 3.13 -21.41 2.51
N ASN A 580 3.04 -20.66 1.43
CA ASN A 580 1.87 -19.90 1.01
C ASN A 580 1.19 -20.56 -0.19
N VAL A 581 -0.09 -20.92 -0.06
CA VAL A 581 -0.93 -21.41 -1.17
C VAL A 581 -2.12 -20.47 -1.33
N ASN A 582 -2.38 -20.04 -2.56
CA ASN A 582 -3.57 -19.27 -2.91
C ASN A 582 -4.29 -19.93 -4.08
N LEU A 583 -5.59 -20.03 -3.98
CA LEU A 583 -6.49 -20.38 -5.07
C LEU A 583 -7.51 -19.26 -5.22
N ASN A 584 -7.80 -18.89 -6.45
CA ASN A 584 -8.75 -17.82 -6.74
C ASN A 584 -9.55 -18.17 -7.99
N LEU A 585 -10.86 -18.03 -7.90
CA LEU A 585 -11.78 -18.16 -9.02
C LEU A 585 -12.54 -16.86 -9.17
N SER A 586 -12.50 -16.26 -10.34
CA SER A 586 -13.28 -15.06 -10.64
C SER A 586 -14.10 -15.22 -11.91
N TYR A 587 -15.20 -14.49 -11.96
CA TYR A 587 -16.10 -14.38 -13.08
C TYR A 587 -16.28 -12.91 -13.44
N ASN A 588 -16.09 -12.56 -14.70
CA ASN A 588 -16.29 -11.21 -15.20
C ASN A 588 -17.07 -11.27 -16.53
N ALA A 589 -18.26 -10.72 -16.51
CA ALA A 589 -19.13 -10.70 -17.69
C ALA A 589 -19.81 -9.34 -17.89
N THR A 590 -20.09 -9.04 -19.13
CA THR A 590 -20.84 -7.86 -19.55
C THR A 590 -22.10 -8.31 -20.28
N PHE A 591 -23.26 -7.90 -19.77
CA PHE A 591 -24.58 -8.20 -20.32
C PHE A 591 -25.25 -6.88 -20.75
N GLY A 592 -25.16 -6.55 -22.04
CA GLY A 592 -25.58 -5.23 -22.52
C GLY A 592 -24.76 -4.11 -21.87
N SER A 593 -25.42 -3.26 -21.10
CA SER A 593 -24.76 -2.17 -20.34
C SER A 593 -24.42 -2.54 -18.89
N ASN A 594 -24.68 -3.80 -18.49
CA ASN A 594 -24.47 -4.24 -17.11
C ASN A 594 -23.15 -5.02 -17.01
N ILE A 595 -22.41 -4.83 -15.94
CA ILE A 595 -21.15 -5.50 -15.66
C ILE A 595 -21.28 -6.25 -14.35
N VAL A 596 -20.95 -7.53 -14.36
CA VAL A 596 -20.88 -8.39 -13.18
C VAL A 596 -19.43 -8.83 -12.97
N TYR A 597 -18.96 -8.69 -11.77
CA TYR A 597 -17.69 -9.26 -11.32
C TYR A 597 -17.89 -9.98 -9.99
N VAL A 598 -17.46 -11.23 -9.93
CA VAL A 598 -17.48 -12.03 -8.69
C VAL A 598 -16.12 -12.70 -8.57
N GLU A 599 -15.57 -12.75 -7.36
CA GLU A 599 -14.30 -13.39 -7.05
C GLU A 599 -14.46 -14.18 -5.74
N ALA A 600 -13.96 -15.39 -5.71
CA ALA A 600 -13.80 -16.20 -4.50
C ALA A 600 -12.34 -16.63 -4.38
N GLY A 601 -11.73 -16.36 -3.23
CA GLY A 601 -10.35 -16.71 -2.92
C GLY A 601 -10.27 -17.66 -1.73
N PHE A 602 -9.38 -18.63 -1.81
CA PHE A 602 -8.97 -19.49 -0.70
C PHE A 602 -7.48 -19.34 -0.46
N ILE A 603 -7.09 -19.29 0.81
CA ILE A 603 -5.71 -19.22 1.23
C ILE A 603 -5.38 -20.29 2.27
N TYR A 604 -4.15 -20.78 2.19
CA TYR A 604 -3.53 -21.62 3.21
C TYR A 604 -2.10 -21.16 3.47
N ARG A 605 -1.70 -21.03 4.74
CA ARG A 605 -0.36 -20.67 5.19
C ARG A 605 0.10 -21.61 6.30
N ASP A 606 1.32 -22.10 6.22
CA ASP A 606 2.04 -22.79 7.28
C ASP A 606 3.28 -21.97 7.61
N THR A 607 3.25 -21.21 8.71
CA THR A 607 4.30 -20.28 9.10
C THR A 607 5.06 -20.81 10.31
N ARG A 608 6.38 -20.88 10.21
CA ARG A 608 7.32 -21.27 11.28
C ARG A 608 8.15 -20.09 11.73
N ASP A 609 8.67 -20.17 12.96
CA ASP A 609 9.42 -19.08 13.61
C ASP A 609 8.63 -17.76 13.61
N TYR A 610 7.31 -17.85 13.74
CA TYR A 610 6.41 -16.69 13.76
C TYR A 610 6.84 -15.70 14.83
N ILE A 611 7.09 -14.44 14.46
CA ILE A 611 7.54 -13.40 15.39
C ILE A 611 6.33 -12.76 16.05
N GLN A 612 6.22 -12.96 17.36
CA GLN A 612 5.13 -12.44 18.18
C GLN A 612 5.64 -11.41 19.17
N ARG A 613 4.81 -10.39 19.40
CA ARG A 613 5.01 -9.39 20.45
C ARG A 613 4.60 -9.98 21.81
N ASN A 614 5.49 -9.95 22.76
CA ASN A 614 5.25 -10.35 24.13
C ASN A 614 5.41 -9.17 25.09
N ILE A 615 4.76 -9.25 26.27
CA ILE A 615 4.94 -8.28 27.34
C ILE A 615 6.10 -8.75 28.23
N LEU A 616 7.08 -7.89 28.39
CA LEU A 616 8.20 -8.08 29.31
C LEU A 616 7.95 -7.23 30.57
N ALA A 617 7.95 -7.86 31.73
CA ALA A 617 7.97 -7.17 33.01
C ALA A 617 9.37 -6.61 33.29
N LEU A 618 9.45 -5.30 33.47
CA LEU A 618 10.67 -4.61 33.86
C LEU A 618 10.73 -4.36 35.36
N SER A 619 11.91 -4.04 35.89
CA SER A 619 12.08 -3.64 37.30
C SER A 619 11.25 -2.40 37.63
N GLY A 620 10.78 -2.29 38.88
CA GLY A 620 9.96 -1.16 39.33
C GLY A 620 8.50 -1.21 38.91
N GLY A 621 7.95 -2.37 38.51
CA GLY A 621 6.53 -2.53 38.12
C GLY A 621 6.21 -1.99 36.73
N LYS A 622 7.20 -1.63 35.93
CA LYS A 622 7.06 -1.21 34.54
C LYS A 622 6.93 -2.40 33.60
N SER A 623 6.33 -2.19 32.46
CA SER A 623 6.20 -3.20 31.40
C SER A 623 6.66 -2.65 30.07
N ALA A 624 7.41 -3.43 29.33
CA ALA A 624 7.74 -3.16 27.93
C ALA A 624 7.22 -4.28 27.04
N ALA A 625 7.17 -4.06 25.76
CA ALA A 625 6.95 -5.12 24.80
C ALA A 625 8.31 -5.60 24.24
N THR A 626 8.42 -6.89 23.99
CA THR A 626 9.54 -7.49 23.27
C THR A 626 9.01 -8.42 22.18
N TYR A 627 9.91 -8.94 21.35
CA TYR A 627 9.56 -9.84 20.27
C TYR A 627 10.25 -11.19 20.46
N VAL A 628 9.56 -12.26 20.16
CA VAL A 628 10.07 -13.62 20.23
C VAL A 628 9.65 -14.44 19.00
N ASN A 629 10.47 -15.41 18.61
CA ASN A 629 10.01 -16.40 17.63
C ASN A 629 9.08 -17.39 18.36
N TYR A 630 7.79 -17.22 18.18
CA TYR A 630 6.76 -17.99 18.90
C TYR A 630 6.71 -19.46 18.48
N GLY A 631 6.99 -19.79 17.23
CA GLY A 631 6.97 -21.15 16.71
C GLY A 631 6.08 -21.30 15.46
N LYS A 632 5.07 -22.15 15.49
CA LYS A 632 4.27 -22.50 14.30
C LYS A 632 2.84 -21.94 14.36
N VAL A 633 2.41 -21.29 13.27
CA VAL A 633 1.07 -20.73 13.10
C VAL A 633 0.46 -21.19 11.78
N ASP A 634 -0.76 -21.71 11.81
CA ASP A 634 -1.55 -22.03 10.62
C ASP A 634 -2.53 -20.91 10.31
N THR A 635 -2.65 -20.56 9.04
CA THR A 635 -3.71 -19.66 8.54
C THR A 635 -4.51 -20.33 7.44
N LYS A 636 -5.84 -20.33 7.60
CA LYS A 636 -6.79 -20.77 6.57
C LYS A 636 -7.85 -19.70 6.41
N GLY A 637 -8.20 -19.37 5.17
CA GLY A 637 -9.17 -18.32 4.97
C GLY A 637 -9.86 -18.37 3.62
N VAL A 638 -11.01 -17.72 3.60
CA VAL A 638 -11.80 -17.49 2.39
C VAL A 638 -12.12 -16.00 2.27
N SER A 639 -12.12 -15.50 1.06
CA SER A 639 -12.58 -14.17 0.74
C SER A 639 -13.51 -14.20 -0.47
N ILE A 640 -14.59 -13.43 -0.42
CA ILE A 640 -15.55 -13.30 -1.52
C ILE A 640 -15.71 -11.82 -1.82
N SER A 641 -15.66 -11.46 -3.09
CA SER A 641 -15.93 -10.11 -3.58
C SER A 641 -16.94 -10.17 -4.71
N ALA A 642 -17.92 -9.29 -4.68
CA ALA A 642 -18.90 -9.16 -5.74
C ALA A 642 -19.11 -7.69 -6.09
N ARG A 643 -19.16 -7.38 -7.39
CA ARG A 643 -19.52 -6.07 -7.91
C ARG A 643 -20.52 -6.22 -9.06
N TYR A 644 -21.53 -5.39 -9.03
CA TYR A 644 -22.53 -5.31 -10.07
C TYR A 644 -22.75 -3.85 -10.46
N SER A 645 -22.54 -3.53 -11.71
CA SER A 645 -22.85 -2.21 -12.27
C SER A 645 -24.06 -2.34 -13.18
N PHE A 646 -25.17 -1.75 -12.76
CA PHE A 646 -26.40 -1.68 -13.55
C PHE A 646 -26.40 -0.43 -14.41
N SER A 647 -26.20 -0.61 -15.71
CA SER A 647 -26.07 0.50 -16.65
C SER A 647 -25.03 1.55 -16.16
N LYS A 648 -25.38 2.82 -16.16
CA LYS A 648 -24.51 3.94 -15.78
C LYS A 648 -24.96 4.64 -14.50
N TRP A 649 -26.02 4.15 -13.87
CA TRP A 649 -26.65 4.89 -12.76
C TRP A 649 -26.59 4.18 -11.42
N LEU A 650 -26.26 2.88 -11.37
CA LEU A 650 -26.16 2.14 -10.12
C LEU A 650 -24.94 1.22 -10.14
N SER A 651 -24.17 1.22 -9.04
CA SER A 651 -23.12 0.25 -8.76
C SER A 651 -23.31 -0.30 -7.34
N LEU A 652 -23.22 -1.62 -7.22
CA LEU A 652 -23.24 -2.35 -5.96
C LEU A 652 -21.91 -3.05 -5.78
N GLY A 653 -21.32 -2.99 -4.61
CA GLY A 653 -20.11 -3.68 -4.27
C GLY A 653 -20.18 -4.31 -2.89
N GLY A 654 -19.45 -5.41 -2.68
CA GLY A 654 -19.32 -6.01 -1.37
C GLY A 654 -18.16 -6.99 -1.30
N ASN A 655 -17.56 -7.06 -0.12
CA ASN A 655 -16.49 -7.99 0.21
C ASN A 655 -16.84 -8.69 1.53
N PHE A 656 -16.53 -9.96 1.60
CA PHE A 656 -16.61 -10.76 2.83
C PHE A 656 -15.31 -11.52 3.01
N THR A 657 -14.78 -11.55 4.22
CA THR A 657 -13.54 -12.24 4.55
C THR A 657 -13.69 -12.97 5.87
N GLN A 658 -13.31 -14.24 5.88
CA GLN A 658 -13.21 -15.06 7.07
C GLN A 658 -11.85 -15.75 7.10
N MET A 659 -11.10 -15.52 8.19
CA MET A 659 -9.76 -16.05 8.40
C MET A 659 -9.70 -16.84 9.70
N ASN A 660 -8.89 -17.87 9.70
CA ASN A 660 -8.66 -18.70 10.86
C ASN A 660 -7.15 -18.84 11.07
N VAL A 661 -6.59 -17.94 11.88
CA VAL A 661 -5.16 -17.90 12.24
C VAL A 661 -5.02 -18.59 13.59
N ARG A 662 -4.34 -19.74 13.64
CA ARG A 662 -4.26 -20.57 14.84
C ARG A 662 -2.83 -20.91 15.23
N ASP A 663 -2.61 -20.93 16.52
CA ASP A 663 -1.43 -21.53 17.09
C ASP A 663 -1.40 -23.04 16.77
N ASN A 664 -0.29 -23.52 16.21
CA ASN A 664 -0.10 -24.91 15.84
C ASN A 664 1.11 -25.56 16.53
N MET A 665 1.47 -25.04 17.73
CA MET A 665 2.49 -25.59 18.61
C MET A 665 1.87 -26.50 19.68
N PRO A 666 2.05 -27.81 19.60
CA PRO A 666 1.44 -28.74 20.60
C PRO A 666 2.11 -28.64 22.00
N THR A 667 3.36 -28.20 22.06
CA THR A 667 4.10 -27.98 23.30
C THR A 667 4.51 -26.52 23.43
N ALA A 668 4.66 -26.02 24.65
CA ALA A 668 5.19 -24.69 24.92
C ALA A 668 6.64 -24.58 24.40
N GLN A 669 7.01 -23.38 23.93
CA GLN A 669 8.33 -23.14 23.35
C GLN A 669 9.45 -23.47 24.36
N GLY A 670 10.42 -24.29 23.91
CA GLY A 670 11.54 -24.72 24.76
C GLY A 670 11.16 -25.67 25.90
N SER A 671 9.95 -26.25 25.89
CA SER A 671 9.43 -27.14 26.94
C SER A 671 8.74 -28.35 26.33
N THR A 672 8.61 -29.41 27.10
CA THR A 672 7.77 -30.58 26.82
C THR A 672 6.34 -30.43 27.34
N ALA A 673 6.06 -29.35 28.07
CA ALA A 673 4.72 -29.11 28.63
C ALA A 673 3.70 -28.83 27.50
N PRO A 674 2.45 -29.30 27.63
CA PRO A 674 1.39 -28.97 26.69
C PRO A 674 1.21 -27.47 26.57
N ASN A 675 1.07 -26.99 25.34
CA ASN A 675 0.79 -25.59 25.06
C ASN A 675 -0.73 -25.30 25.22
N LEU A 676 -1.09 -24.47 26.18
CA LEU A 676 -2.49 -24.11 26.47
C LEU A 676 -3.16 -23.37 25.31
N SER A 677 -2.42 -22.73 24.45
CA SER A 677 -2.93 -22.02 23.26
C SER A 677 -2.99 -22.90 21.99
N TYR A 678 -2.61 -24.18 22.10
CA TYR A 678 -2.64 -25.09 20.95
C TYR A 678 -4.01 -25.17 20.28
N LYS A 679 -4.06 -24.91 18.99
CA LYS A 679 -5.29 -24.80 18.16
C LYS A 679 -6.20 -23.63 18.49
N GLU A 680 -5.84 -22.77 19.44
CA GLU A 680 -6.58 -21.54 19.67
C GLU A 680 -6.28 -20.50 18.58
N ARG A 681 -7.18 -19.54 18.41
CA ARG A 681 -6.95 -18.40 17.51
C ARG A 681 -5.89 -17.48 18.08
N MET A 682 -5.03 -16.98 17.19
CA MET A 682 -4.09 -15.92 17.54
C MET A 682 -4.87 -14.70 18.04
N PRO A 683 -4.45 -14.13 19.18
CA PRO A 683 -5.16 -13.03 19.81
C PRO A 683 -5.05 -11.72 19.03
N ASN A 684 -5.96 -10.80 19.33
CA ASN A 684 -5.99 -9.44 18.77
C ASN A 684 -5.97 -9.36 17.24
N LEU A 685 -6.60 -10.33 16.57
CA LEU A 685 -6.75 -10.37 15.11
C LEU A 685 -8.22 -10.47 14.72
N PRO A 686 -8.80 -9.51 13.99
CA PRO A 686 -10.12 -9.64 13.38
C PRO A 686 -10.11 -10.83 12.39
N TYR A 687 -11.01 -11.76 12.56
CA TYR A 687 -11.05 -12.98 11.77
C TYR A 687 -12.25 -13.08 10.83
N MET A 688 -13.26 -12.25 11.01
CA MET A 688 -14.44 -12.18 10.15
C MET A 688 -14.87 -10.72 10.02
N PHE A 689 -14.92 -10.23 8.79
CA PHE A 689 -15.33 -8.88 8.48
C PHE A 689 -15.90 -8.78 7.07
N ALA A 690 -16.73 -7.77 6.86
CA ALA A 690 -17.38 -7.50 5.59
C ALA A 690 -17.50 -5.99 5.36
N ASP A 691 -17.55 -5.60 4.11
CA ASP A 691 -17.91 -4.25 3.69
C ASP A 691 -18.83 -4.31 2.46
N SER A 692 -19.66 -3.29 2.30
CA SER A 692 -20.43 -3.13 1.09
C SER A 692 -20.63 -1.66 0.74
N ASP A 693 -20.87 -1.40 -0.54
CA ASP A 693 -21.16 -0.07 -1.05
C ASP A 693 -22.27 -0.08 -2.10
N VAL A 694 -23.08 0.97 -2.08
CA VAL A 694 -24.12 1.27 -3.07
C VAL A 694 -23.88 2.66 -3.59
N ASN A 695 -23.70 2.79 -4.90
CA ASN A 695 -23.43 4.06 -5.54
C ASN A 695 -24.51 4.36 -6.58
N PHE A 696 -25.18 5.51 -6.43
CA PHE A 696 -26.12 6.06 -7.41
C PHE A 696 -25.46 7.21 -8.16
N TYR A 697 -25.60 7.23 -9.49
CA TYR A 697 -25.05 8.25 -10.36
C TYR A 697 -26.18 8.91 -11.16
N TRP A 698 -26.44 10.18 -10.89
CA TRP A 698 -27.37 11.00 -11.67
C TRP A 698 -26.58 11.87 -12.64
N HIS A 699 -26.63 11.48 -13.92
CA HIS A 699 -26.00 12.24 -14.98
C HIS A 699 -26.96 13.34 -15.49
N GLY A 700 -26.41 14.53 -15.76
CA GLY A 700 -27.15 15.62 -16.38
C GLY A 700 -27.97 16.48 -15.42
N LEU A 701 -27.82 16.32 -14.10
CA LEU A 701 -28.51 17.15 -13.12
C LEU A 701 -28.04 18.62 -13.24
N GLY A 702 -28.94 19.52 -13.62
CA GLY A 702 -28.65 20.93 -13.91
C GLY A 702 -28.01 21.17 -15.28
N ARG A 703 -26.97 20.46 -15.66
CA ARG A 703 -26.31 20.52 -16.99
C ARG A 703 -25.86 19.12 -17.41
N LYS A 704 -25.85 18.83 -18.73
CA LYS A 704 -25.44 17.52 -19.29
C LYS A 704 -24.08 17.04 -18.83
N SER A 705 -23.18 17.95 -18.47
CA SER A 705 -21.81 17.67 -18.01
C SER A 705 -21.70 17.45 -16.49
N ASN A 706 -22.77 17.53 -15.75
CA ASN A 706 -22.76 17.40 -14.30
C ASN A 706 -23.19 16.00 -13.88
N VAL A 707 -22.66 15.54 -12.75
CA VAL A 707 -22.98 14.23 -12.16
C VAL A 707 -23.17 14.42 -10.66
N LEU A 708 -24.32 14.01 -10.15
CA LEU A 708 -24.55 13.81 -8.72
C LEU A 708 -24.28 12.35 -8.38
N THR A 709 -23.44 12.09 -7.40
CA THR A 709 -23.17 10.74 -6.88
C THR A 709 -23.62 10.69 -5.43
N VAL A 710 -24.40 9.66 -5.10
CA VAL A 710 -24.78 9.34 -3.72
C VAL A 710 -24.23 7.95 -3.42
N THR A 711 -23.36 7.86 -2.43
CA THR A 711 -22.72 6.63 -1.99
C THR A 711 -23.13 6.32 -0.56
N TYR A 712 -23.71 5.15 -0.36
CA TYR A 712 -23.82 4.54 0.95
C TYR A 712 -22.77 3.46 1.05
N ASP A 713 -21.97 3.46 2.11
CA ASP A 713 -21.02 2.38 2.42
C ASP A 713 -21.12 1.95 3.88
N ASN A 714 -20.84 0.68 4.14
CA ASN A 714 -20.84 0.13 5.48
C ASN A 714 -19.66 -0.80 5.70
N GLN A 715 -19.36 -1.03 6.97
CA GLN A 715 -18.30 -1.94 7.41
C GLN A 715 -18.77 -2.72 8.63
N TYR A 716 -18.69 -4.04 8.55
CA TYR A 716 -18.93 -4.95 9.65
C TYR A 716 -17.64 -5.59 10.13
N THR A 717 -17.48 -5.73 11.44
CA THR A 717 -16.38 -6.47 12.06
C THR A 717 -16.97 -7.33 13.15
N HIS A 718 -16.76 -8.65 13.05
CA HIS A 718 -17.18 -9.58 14.08
C HIS A 718 -16.29 -9.50 15.31
N LYS A 719 -16.84 -9.75 16.47
CA LYS A 719 -16.13 -9.73 17.75
C LYS A 719 -14.88 -10.61 17.73
N PHE A 720 -13.82 -10.17 18.39
CA PHE A 720 -12.59 -10.93 18.54
C PHE A 720 -11.92 -10.66 19.89
N CYS A 721 -11.17 -11.66 20.40
CA CYS A 721 -10.52 -11.58 21.69
C CYS A 721 -9.20 -10.81 21.63
N TYR A 722 -8.92 -10.05 22.67
CA TYR A 722 -7.65 -9.35 22.86
C TYR A 722 -6.52 -10.29 23.32
N TYR A 723 -6.83 -11.26 24.18
CA TYR A 723 -5.94 -12.36 24.61
C TYR A 723 -6.38 -13.69 23.98
N THR A 724 -5.57 -14.72 24.12
CA THR A 724 -5.95 -16.08 23.74
C THR A 724 -7.13 -16.57 24.59
N ALA A 725 -8.13 -17.19 23.96
CA ALA A 725 -9.41 -17.54 24.59
C ALA A 725 -9.27 -18.39 25.88
N ASN A 726 -8.33 -19.33 25.92
CA ASN A 726 -8.09 -20.20 27.08
C ASN A 726 -7.25 -19.55 28.19
N ILE A 727 -6.73 -18.35 28.00
CA ILE A 727 -5.87 -17.62 28.94
C ILE A 727 -6.59 -16.36 29.42
N GLY A 728 -7.85 -16.47 29.82
CA GLY A 728 -8.60 -15.43 30.50
C GLY A 728 -9.46 -14.51 29.64
N SER A 729 -9.54 -14.70 28.34
CA SER A 729 -10.30 -13.79 27.47
C SER A 729 -11.71 -14.25 27.08
N ASN A 730 -12.23 -15.29 27.69
CA ASN A 730 -13.67 -15.53 27.69
C ASN A 730 -14.44 -14.52 28.57
N ASN A 731 -13.71 -13.66 29.26
CA ASN A 731 -14.32 -12.55 29.98
C ASN A 731 -14.69 -11.45 28.97
N SER A 732 -15.92 -10.96 29.02
CA SER A 732 -16.46 -9.88 28.21
C SER A 732 -15.61 -8.61 28.23
N ASP A 733 -14.79 -8.41 29.27
CA ASP A 733 -13.96 -7.22 29.47
C ASP A 733 -12.73 -7.17 28.53
N TYR A 734 -12.36 -8.28 27.86
CA TYR A 734 -11.20 -8.36 26.98
C TYR A 734 -11.55 -8.71 25.54
N VAL A 735 -12.74 -8.34 25.11
CA VAL A 735 -13.25 -8.59 23.75
C VAL A 735 -13.49 -7.29 23.03
N VAL A 736 -13.04 -7.18 21.79
CA VAL A 736 -13.51 -6.14 20.87
C VAL A 736 -14.89 -6.60 20.37
N PRO A 737 -15.98 -5.82 20.60
CA PRO A 737 -17.36 -6.24 20.31
C PRO A 737 -17.63 -6.30 18.80
N ASP A 738 -18.76 -6.96 18.46
CA ASP A 738 -19.36 -6.81 17.13
C ASP A 738 -19.68 -5.37 16.84
N GLN A 739 -19.35 -4.91 15.63
CA GLN A 739 -19.58 -3.51 15.27
C GLN A 739 -19.94 -3.36 13.80
N PHE A 740 -20.79 -2.38 13.55
CA PHE A 740 -21.30 -2.06 12.24
C PHE A 740 -21.31 -0.55 12.04
N ALA A 741 -20.49 -0.06 11.12
CA ALA A 741 -20.39 1.34 10.79
C ALA A 741 -21.12 1.62 9.49
N HIS A 742 -21.83 2.74 9.42
CA HIS A 742 -22.60 3.18 8.26
C HIS A 742 -22.19 4.59 7.87
N ASN A 743 -21.92 4.81 6.59
CA ASN A 743 -21.48 6.10 6.06
C ASN A 743 -22.34 6.50 4.85
N LEU A 744 -22.53 7.81 4.68
CA LEU A 744 -23.22 8.40 3.55
C LEU A 744 -22.35 9.51 2.95
N THR A 745 -22.15 9.48 1.66
CA THR A 745 -21.42 10.50 0.90
C THR A 745 -22.27 11.01 -0.24
N VAL A 746 -22.39 12.33 -0.38
CA VAL A 746 -23.02 12.99 -1.52
C VAL A 746 -21.98 13.85 -2.19
N SER A 747 -21.75 13.67 -3.50
CA SER A 747 -20.80 14.48 -4.25
C SER A 747 -21.42 14.96 -5.56
N TYR A 748 -21.18 16.23 -5.90
CA TYR A 748 -21.68 16.88 -7.09
C TYR A 748 -20.52 17.39 -7.95
N GLY A 749 -20.31 16.74 -9.08
CA GLY A 749 -19.32 17.11 -10.08
C GLY A 749 -19.93 18.04 -11.13
N ILE A 750 -19.28 19.18 -11.34
CA ILE A 750 -19.72 20.25 -12.24
C ILE A 750 -18.71 20.36 -13.39
N LYS A 751 -19.19 20.59 -14.63
CA LYS A 751 -18.36 20.77 -15.83
C LYS A 751 -17.37 19.62 -16.04
N ASN A 752 -17.89 18.39 -16.14
CA ASN A 752 -17.09 17.17 -16.27
C ASN A 752 -16.07 16.98 -15.14
N GLY A 753 -16.44 17.31 -13.90
CA GLY A 753 -15.58 17.13 -12.72
C GLY A 753 -14.50 18.20 -12.53
N ARG A 754 -14.55 19.34 -13.26
CA ARG A 754 -13.64 20.47 -13.03
C ARG A 754 -13.83 21.09 -11.65
N TYR A 755 -15.07 21.13 -11.16
CA TYR A 755 -15.42 21.60 -9.82
C TYR A 755 -16.22 20.50 -9.15
N ASN A 756 -15.89 20.17 -7.92
CA ASN A 756 -16.56 19.14 -7.16
C ASN A 756 -16.85 19.66 -5.76
N LEU A 757 -18.06 19.40 -5.30
CA LEU A 757 -18.49 19.62 -3.94
C LEU A 757 -18.89 18.28 -3.36
N SER A 758 -18.48 17.96 -2.15
CA SER A 758 -18.92 16.75 -1.46
C SER A 758 -19.22 17.01 0.01
N PHE A 759 -20.15 16.23 0.51
CA PHE A 759 -20.54 16.17 1.90
C PHE A 759 -20.53 14.71 2.34
N GLU A 760 -19.93 14.43 3.50
CA GLU A 760 -19.83 13.09 4.08
C GLU A 760 -20.39 13.09 5.50
N CYS A 761 -21.21 12.10 5.81
CA CYS A 761 -21.60 11.74 7.17
C CYS A 761 -21.05 10.35 7.47
N ARG A 762 -20.03 10.29 8.31
CA ARG A 762 -19.40 9.04 8.75
C ARG A 762 -20.03 8.55 10.03
N ASN A 763 -20.21 7.22 10.12
CA ASN A 763 -20.85 6.58 11.27
C ASN A 763 -22.16 7.28 11.64
N PHE A 764 -23.09 7.42 10.68
CA PHE A 764 -24.31 8.22 10.89
C PHE A 764 -25.24 7.63 11.94
N THR A 765 -25.10 6.35 12.27
CA THR A 765 -25.81 5.69 13.37
C THR A 765 -25.22 6.01 14.74
N ASN A 766 -24.07 6.69 14.80
CA ASN A 766 -23.32 6.98 16.01
C ASN A 766 -22.96 5.73 16.83
N ALA A 767 -22.64 4.63 16.14
CA ALA A 767 -22.22 3.38 16.77
C ALA A 767 -20.87 3.55 17.49
N ARG A 768 -20.67 2.83 18.59
CA ARG A 768 -19.37 2.74 19.25
C ARG A 768 -18.46 1.81 18.44
N LEU A 769 -17.36 2.33 17.94
CA LEU A 769 -16.44 1.60 17.07
C LEU A 769 -15.07 1.45 17.74
N TYR A 770 -14.45 0.27 17.54
CA TYR A 770 -13.15 -0.09 18.09
C TYR A 770 -12.38 -0.90 17.04
N ASP A 771 -11.16 -0.48 16.74
CA ASP A 771 -10.24 -1.30 15.93
C ASP A 771 -9.23 -2.03 16.82
N ASN A 772 -8.96 -1.47 18.02
CA ASN A 772 -8.13 -2.08 19.05
C ASN A 772 -8.94 -2.18 20.35
N PHE A 773 -8.54 -3.10 21.23
CA PHE A 773 -9.20 -3.29 22.51
C PHE A 773 -9.24 -1.99 23.31
N SER A 774 -10.41 -1.66 23.84
CA SER A 774 -10.77 -0.49 24.63
C SER A 774 -10.57 0.90 23.99
N LEU A 775 -9.88 1.03 22.87
CA LEU A 775 -9.64 2.31 22.20
C LEU A 775 -10.83 2.67 21.31
N GLN A 776 -11.75 3.48 21.83
CA GLN A 776 -12.94 3.91 21.12
C GLN A 776 -12.58 4.93 20.03
N LYS A 777 -13.09 4.71 18.83
CA LYS A 777 -12.99 5.63 17.69
C LYS A 777 -14.04 6.74 17.78
N ALA A 778 -13.89 7.76 16.94
CA ALA A 778 -14.86 8.83 16.82
C ALA A 778 -16.27 8.30 16.50
N GLY A 779 -17.28 8.89 17.13
CA GLY A 779 -18.69 8.69 16.81
C GLY A 779 -19.05 9.30 15.46
N ARG A 780 -20.30 9.79 15.33
CA ARG A 780 -20.77 10.47 14.11
C ARG A 780 -19.93 11.70 13.80
N ALA A 781 -19.51 11.81 12.53
CA ALA A 781 -18.68 12.92 12.06
C ALA A 781 -19.13 13.40 10.67
N PHE A 782 -19.04 14.72 10.44
CA PHE A 782 -19.43 15.37 9.20
C PHE A 782 -18.23 16.05 8.55
N TYR A 783 -18.13 15.96 7.22
CA TYR A 783 -17.07 16.58 6.45
C TYR A 783 -17.61 17.19 5.17
N GLY A 784 -17.11 18.37 4.81
CA GLY A 784 -17.34 19.00 3.51
C GLY A 784 -16.01 19.11 2.76
N LYS A 785 -16.02 18.87 1.43
CA LYS A 785 -14.85 19.01 0.57
C LYS A 785 -15.17 19.79 -0.70
N VAL A 786 -14.26 20.69 -1.07
CA VAL A 786 -14.26 21.36 -2.36
C VAL A 786 -13.00 20.92 -3.11
N ARG A 787 -13.15 20.53 -4.40
CA ARG A 787 -12.03 20.17 -5.27
C ARG A 787 -12.17 20.89 -6.60
N ILE A 788 -11.05 21.39 -7.11
CA ILE A 788 -10.92 21.95 -8.46
C ILE A 788 -9.90 21.14 -9.24
N TYR A 789 -10.21 20.90 -10.52
CA TYR A 789 -9.32 20.17 -11.40
C TYR A 789 -9.28 20.87 -12.77
N PHE A 790 -8.08 21.27 -13.19
CA PHE A 790 -7.80 21.85 -14.50
C PHE A 790 -6.61 21.13 -15.13
N GLY A 791 -6.60 21.00 -16.45
CA GLY A 791 -5.47 20.45 -17.19
C GLY A 791 -5.76 20.39 -18.67
N ASN A 792 -4.67 20.55 -19.45
CA ASN A 792 -4.65 20.51 -20.91
C ASN A 792 -3.70 19.43 -21.40
#